data_2a6214f80ed06e56336da7783eed35fd
#
_entry.id   2a6214f80ed06e56336da7783eed35fd
#
_cell.length_a   1.000
_cell.length_b   1.000
_cell.length_c   1.000
_cell.angle_alpha   90.00
_cell.angle_beta   90.00
_cell.angle_gamma   90.00
#
_symmetry.space_group_name_H-M   'P 1'
#
loop_
_entity.id
_entity.type
_entity.pdbx_description
1 polymer ?
#
loop_
_entity_poly.entity_id
_entity_poly.type
_entity_poly.pdbx_seq_one_letter_code
_entity_poly.pdbx_strand_id
1 'polypeptide(L)'
;MKRIKSVQAGALLLLAAVLLMPGSSQAKKPWEKIKIPQLHQIRMPDYQRVELDNGMVLYLAEDHELPLVDLSATIDVGSIYEPADKIGLASMTGTVMRSGGTATHSGDEIDEMVESRGMSVETWIGKTDGGARISALKDDMQLGLDLLADILRNPVFPEDKIKLAKEQQKAAISRRNDDPMSIARREAMVAVFGKDHPLARYPEYGTIAAVTRQDMIDFHDTWFHPDRMYLVVTGDFQTQDMIDRIRSAFSGWTKATVPLPEDPEIPDLPRTVNIVDKDDLTQTTVIMGHKGIRADSPYYAGVMVGNRILGGGFSTRLFNEIRSRQGLAYSVGSSAGTGYRYPGLFMAFTMTKSETSQKATEAVLKEIKRMITEPVTSDELEQAKDGILNSMVFKFDTKDKILNRMVMFERYGYPTDFLQKYQEQVRNMTADEVLKACQAVWKPDQMTILAVGDYKDWDGDFSEFGPVNMVDITIPEPALEIPDATPESLARGKELMEAAREAAGGTSLFTGLKSYFNKSQLAATIQGMDMTFTIEKTVVFPDKAYTLQKTPFGTMTSVLAGDEGWATGPMGNKDLEGKDLQAARDELMNDTVGVFKHLDRFQCQALEPAKVDGVLCNPVYVTGVGDDYQIFFLNADDNRLVMIQSPGQSPMTGSPVTQKVHVDEYMQTGGYTMPKVMRLTYDDELFGTITVQEFQANPKVDMSLFKR
;
A
#
# COMPACT_ATOMS: atom_id res chain seq x y z
N MET A 1 -46.68 -28.26 -72.73
CA MET A 1 -45.49 -29.08 -72.28
C MET A 1 -44.13 -28.54 -72.68
N LYS A 2 -43.97 -27.50 -73.51
CA LYS A 2 -42.64 -26.95 -73.89
C LYS A 2 -42.03 -25.87 -72.88
N ARG A 3 -42.85 -25.24 -72.01
CA ARG A 3 -42.38 -24.19 -71.04
C ARG A 3 -41.85 -24.75 -69.73
N ILE A 4 -42.17 -25.99 -69.37
CA ILE A 4 -41.72 -26.62 -68.11
C ILE A 4 -40.28 -27.18 -68.21
N LYS A 5 -39.87 -27.61 -69.40
CA LYS A 5 -38.51 -28.15 -69.63
C LYS A 5 -37.41 -27.07 -69.66
N SER A 6 -37.74 -25.83 -70.02
CA SER A 6 -36.78 -24.74 -70.04
C SER A 6 -36.46 -24.21 -68.65
N VAL A 7 -37.36 -24.28 -67.64
CA VAL A 7 -37.16 -23.86 -66.26
C VAL A 7 -36.31 -24.87 -65.50
N GLN A 8 -36.51 -26.20 -65.81
CA GLN A 8 -35.70 -27.24 -65.18
C GLN A 8 -34.25 -27.26 -65.69
N ALA A 9 -34.01 -26.97 -66.98
CA ALA A 9 -32.65 -26.84 -67.50
C ALA A 9 -31.90 -25.59 -66.98
N GLY A 10 -32.61 -24.46 -66.76
CA GLY A 10 -32.04 -23.24 -66.15
C GLY A 10 -31.71 -23.44 -64.70
N ALA A 11 -32.53 -24.16 -63.94
CA ALA A 11 -32.22 -24.45 -62.50
C ALA A 11 -31.05 -25.42 -62.31
N LEU A 12 -30.90 -26.41 -63.21
CA LEU A 12 -29.71 -27.30 -63.17
C LEU A 12 -28.42 -26.61 -63.60
N LEU A 13 -28.44 -25.66 -64.50
CA LEU A 13 -27.29 -24.85 -64.88
C LEU A 13 -26.91 -23.86 -63.81
N LEU A 14 -27.84 -23.29 -63.07
CA LEU A 14 -27.56 -22.44 -61.91
C LEU A 14 -27.01 -23.26 -60.74
N LEU A 15 -27.48 -24.45 -60.45
CA LEU A 15 -26.93 -25.33 -59.41
C LEU A 15 -25.52 -25.84 -59.79
N ALA A 16 -25.23 -26.11 -61.05
CA ALA A 16 -23.91 -26.48 -61.53
C ALA A 16 -22.93 -25.31 -61.51
N ALA A 17 -23.36 -24.05 -61.70
CA ALA A 17 -22.56 -22.87 -61.60
C ALA A 17 -22.19 -22.52 -60.12
N VAL A 18 -23.06 -22.84 -59.15
CA VAL A 18 -22.79 -22.68 -57.71
C VAL A 18 -21.80 -23.75 -57.21
N LEU A 19 -21.81 -24.97 -57.81
CA LEU A 19 -20.87 -26.04 -57.45
C LEU A 19 -19.47 -25.88 -58.11
N LEU A 20 -19.34 -25.00 -59.11
CA LEU A 20 -18.08 -24.68 -59.79
C LEU A 20 -17.46 -23.35 -59.34
N MET A 21 -18.02 -22.67 -58.34
CA MET A 21 -17.29 -21.57 -57.69
C MET A 21 -16.06 -22.17 -56.99
N PRO A 22 -14.84 -21.79 -57.41
CA PRO A 22 -13.68 -22.18 -56.65
C PRO A 22 -13.92 -21.70 -55.23
N GLY A 23 -13.86 -22.64 -54.23
CA GLY A 23 -13.99 -22.31 -52.83
C GLY A 23 -13.16 -21.07 -52.60
N SER A 24 -13.73 -20.04 -51.99
CA SER A 24 -13.04 -18.80 -51.70
C SER A 24 -11.75 -19.16 -50.96
N SER A 25 -10.64 -19.25 -51.73
CA SER A 25 -9.34 -19.25 -51.09
C SER A 25 -9.32 -17.93 -50.31
N GLN A 26 -9.48 -17.99 -49.01
CA GLN A 26 -9.27 -16.80 -48.17
C GLN A 26 -7.93 -16.25 -48.57
N ALA A 27 -7.91 -15.15 -49.30
CA ALA A 27 -6.68 -14.47 -49.64
C ALA A 27 -5.98 -14.17 -48.34
N LYS A 28 -4.78 -14.74 -48.14
CA LYS A 28 -3.97 -14.49 -46.95
C LYS A 28 -3.96 -13.00 -46.67
N LYS A 29 -4.36 -12.63 -45.50
CA LYS A 29 -4.39 -11.23 -45.07
C LYS A 29 -2.97 -10.62 -45.25
N PRO A 30 -2.82 -9.32 -45.55
CA PRO A 30 -1.53 -8.73 -45.88
C PRO A 30 -0.42 -9.05 -44.84
N TRP A 31 -0.79 -9.13 -43.57
CA TRP A 31 0.15 -9.46 -42.48
C TRP A 31 0.59 -10.94 -42.44
N GLU A 32 -0.19 -11.87 -42.99
CA GLU A 32 0.19 -13.29 -43.12
C GLU A 32 1.28 -13.52 -44.19
N LYS A 33 1.57 -12.49 -44.99
CA LYS A 33 2.65 -12.51 -46.00
C LYS A 33 3.97 -11.96 -45.44
N ILE A 34 3.95 -11.38 -44.27
CA ILE A 34 5.18 -10.86 -43.64
C ILE A 34 6.00 -12.06 -43.20
N LYS A 35 7.18 -12.21 -43.79
CA LYS A 35 8.16 -13.21 -43.33
C LYS A 35 8.80 -12.67 -42.05
N ILE A 36 8.36 -13.20 -40.92
CA ILE A 36 9.02 -12.92 -39.64
C ILE A 36 10.33 -13.72 -39.62
N PRO A 37 11.51 -13.09 -39.49
CA PRO A 37 12.78 -13.82 -39.37
C PRO A 37 12.76 -14.66 -38.08
N GLN A 38 13.51 -15.74 -38.05
CA GLN A 38 13.72 -16.51 -36.84
C GLN A 38 14.35 -15.59 -35.78
N LEU A 39 13.83 -15.69 -34.55
CA LEU A 39 14.42 -14.97 -33.43
C LEU A 39 15.87 -15.40 -33.23
N HIS A 40 16.73 -14.41 -33.09
CA HIS A 40 18.10 -14.66 -32.69
C HIS A 40 18.13 -15.25 -31.28
N GLN A 41 19.06 -16.16 -31.04
CA GLN A 41 19.32 -16.61 -29.67
C GLN A 41 19.79 -15.41 -28.83
N ILE A 42 19.36 -15.36 -27.57
CA ILE A 42 19.90 -14.38 -26.61
C ILE A 42 21.38 -14.65 -26.48
N ARG A 43 22.20 -13.70 -26.93
CA ARG A 43 23.64 -13.78 -26.79
C ARG A 43 24.04 -13.19 -25.46
N MET A 44 24.80 -13.93 -24.69
CA MET A 44 25.45 -13.38 -23.51
C MET A 44 26.38 -12.25 -23.95
N PRO A 45 26.34 -11.07 -23.33
CA PRO A 45 27.35 -10.03 -23.60
C PRO A 45 28.73 -10.51 -23.15
N ASP A 46 29.76 -9.91 -23.71
CA ASP A 46 31.10 -10.02 -23.14
C ASP A 46 31.06 -9.32 -21.77
N TYR A 47 31.40 -10.05 -20.72
CA TYR A 47 31.42 -9.52 -19.35
C TYR A 47 32.54 -10.13 -18.53
N GLN A 48 32.97 -9.43 -17.50
CA GLN A 48 33.90 -9.94 -16.52
C GLN A 48 33.21 -10.11 -15.16
N ARG A 49 33.32 -11.30 -14.55
CA ARG A 49 32.98 -11.54 -13.16
C ARG A 49 34.23 -11.49 -12.31
N VAL A 50 34.20 -10.68 -11.25
CA VAL A 50 35.30 -10.54 -10.30
C VAL A 50 34.76 -10.63 -8.89
N GLU A 51 35.44 -11.35 -8.03
CA GLU A 51 35.18 -11.33 -6.60
C GLU A 51 36.33 -10.60 -5.90
N LEU A 52 36.00 -9.57 -5.15
CA LEU A 52 36.95 -8.77 -4.41
C LEU A 52 37.36 -9.47 -3.10
N ASP A 53 38.49 -9.08 -2.51
CA ASP A 53 39.00 -9.66 -1.28
C ASP A 53 38.02 -9.55 -0.09
N ASN A 54 37.20 -8.49 -0.11
CA ASN A 54 36.13 -8.27 0.86
C ASN A 54 34.83 -9.09 0.58
N GLY A 55 34.82 -9.93 -0.45
CA GLY A 55 33.72 -10.82 -0.80
C GLY A 55 32.66 -10.22 -1.73
N MET A 56 32.77 -8.93 -2.08
CA MET A 56 31.86 -8.28 -3.05
C MET A 56 32.04 -8.88 -4.43
N VAL A 57 30.95 -9.21 -5.12
CA VAL A 57 30.96 -9.80 -6.44
C VAL A 57 30.60 -8.73 -7.48
N LEU A 58 31.42 -8.60 -8.52
CA LEU A 58 31.24 -7.64 -9.60
C LEU A 58 30.93 -8.37 -10.91
N TYR A 59 29.98 -7.84 -11.67
CA TYR A 59 29.69 -8.18 -13.06
C TYR A 59 29.83 -6.93 -13.90
N LEU A 60 30.80 -6.88 -14.81
CA LEU A 60 31.11 -5.68 -15.59
C LEU A 60 30.99 -5.98 -17.08
N ALA A 61 30.30 -5.12 -17.82
CA ALA A 61 30.23 -5.18 -19.28
C ALA A 61 30.35 -3.79 -19.88
N GLU A 62 31.42 -3.60 -20.69
CA GLU A 62 31.64 -2.33 -21.38
C GLU A 62 30.62 -2.09 -22.49
N ASP A 63 30.14 -0.83 -22.59
CA ASP A 63 29.27 -0.36 -23.65
C ASP A 63 29.61 1.09 -24.00
N HIS A 64 30.25 1.28 -25.16
CA HIS A 64 30.78 2.58 -25.59
C HIS A 64 29.84 3.32 -26.58
N GLU A 65 28.56 2.90 -26.67
CA GLU A 65 27.59 3.56 -27.55
C GLU A 65 27.19 4.95 -27.04
N LEU A 66 27.10 5.10 -25.73
CA LEU A 66 26.77 6.37 -25.05
C LEU A 66 27.76 6.62 -23.92
N PRO A 67 28.06 7.88 -23.57
CA PRO A 67 28.98 8.22 -22.48
C PRO A 67 28.27 8.09 -21.10
N LEU A 68 27.58 6.98 -20.88
CA LEU A 68 26.82 6.69 -19.68
C LEU A 68 27.41 5.48 -18.95
N VAL A 69 27.31 5.47 -17.64
CA VAL A 69 27.60 4.32 -16.78
C VAL A 69 26.45 4.11 -15.81
N ASP A 70 25.92 2.90 -15.83
CA ASP A 70 24.94 2.43 -14.86
C ASP A 70 25.59 1.40 -13.93
N LEU A 71 25.36 1.54 -12.63
CA LEU A 71 25.69 0.56 -11.62
C LEU A 71 24.41 0.17 -10.88
N SER A 72 24.14 -1.12 -10.77
CA SER A 72 23.09 -1.66 -9.90
C SER A 72 23.70 -2.63 -8.89
N ALA A 73 23.44 -2.39 -7.60
CA ALA A 73 23.81 -3.30 -6.53
C ALA A 73 22.58 -4.10 -6.11
N THR A 74 22.74 -5.41 -5.95
CA THR A 74 21.79 -6.28 -5.27
C THR A 74 22.41 -6.72 -3.95
N ILE A 75 21.65 -6.58 -2.86
CA ILE A 75 22.12 -6.79 -1.50
C ILE A 75 21.26 -7.87 -0.85
N ASP A 76 21.89 -8.84 -0.17
CA ASP A 76 21.18 -9.89 0.59
C ASP A 76 20.66 -9.35 1.92
N VAL A 77 19.61 -8.54 1.82
CA VAL A 77 18.83 -7.95 2.92
C VAL A 77 17.36 -7.97 2.52
N GLY A 78 16.43 -7.79 3.44
CA GLY A 78 15.01 -7.73 3.09
C GLY A 78 14.10 -7.59 4.31
N SER A 79 12.87 -7.16 4.09
CA SER A 79 11.88 -7.05 5.17
C SER A 79 11.46 -8.40 5.75
N ILE A 80 11.85 -9.52 5.11
CA ILE A 80 11.69 -10.86 5.71
C ILE A 80 12.50 -11.04 6.99
N TYR A 81 13.51 -10.21 7.22
CA TYR A 81 14.39 -10.27 8.40
C TYR A 81 13.98 -9.27 9.51
N GLU A 82 12.93 -8.49 9.30
CA GLU A 82 12.41 -7.57 10.30
C GLU A 82 11.82 -8.31 11.51
N PRO A 83 11.98 -7.77 12.73
CA PRO A 83 11.21 -8.19 13.89
C PRO A 83 9.69 -8.03 13.62
N ALA A 84 8.88 -8.93 14.20
CA ALA A 84 7.44 -8.94 13.95
C ALA A 84 6.71 -7.68 14.49
N ASP A 85 7.26 -7.05 15.51
CA ASP A 85 6.76 -5.82 16.14
C ASP A 85 7.26 -4.53 15.47
N LYS A 86 8.16 -4.63 14.46
CA LYS A 86 8.78 -3.48 13.76
C LYS A 86 8.71 -3.62 12.24
N ILE A 87 7.58 -4.15 11.75
CA ILE A 87 7.37 -4.30 10.30
C ILE A 87 7.33 -2.91 9.65
N GLY A 88 8.12 -2.72 8.60
CA GLY A 88 8.39 -1.44 7.93
C GLY A 88 9.79 -0.89 8.20
N LEU A 89 10.51 -1.44 9.18
CA LEU A 89 11.88 -1.05 9.51
C LEU A 89 12.81 -1.10 8.29
N ALA A 90 12.83 -2.20 7.55
CA ALA A 90 13.70 -2.38 6.39
C ALA A 90 13.42 -1.34 5.31
N SER A 91 12.16 -1.15 4.94
CA SER A 91 11.77 -0.18 3.93
C SER A 91 12.17 1.25 4.31
N MET A 92 11.91 1.64 5.55
CA MET A 92 12.33 2.95 6.06
C MET A 92 13.84 3.09 6.12
N THR A 93 14.57 2.04 6.57
CA THR A 93 16.05 2.05 6.56
C THR A 93 16.58 2.29 5.15
N GLY A 94 16.07 1.54 4.15
CA GLY A 94 16.50 1.72 2.76
C GLY A 94 16.25 3.12 2.21
N THR A 95 15.14 3.77 2.59
CA THR A 95 14.81 5.13 2.19
C THR A 95 15.68 6.16 2.91
N VAL A 96 15.80 6.04 4.25
CA VAL A 96 16.49 7.05 5.06
C VAL A 96 18.01 6.97 4.89
N MET A 97 18.60 5.83 4.54
CA MET A 97 20.03 5.74 4.18
C MET A 97 20.41 6.79 3.13
N ARG A 98 19.58 6.94 2.07
CA ARG A 98 19.85 7.90 1.00
C ARG A 98 19.40 9.32 1.36
N SER A 99 18.16 9.48 1.81
CA SER A 99 17.58 10.79 2.11
C SER A 99 18.16 11.44 3.38
N GLY A 100 18.66 10.63 4.30
CA GLY A 100 19.28 11.10 5.54
C GLY A 100 20.72 11.58 5.38
N GLY A 101 21.39 11.13 4.32
CA GLY A 101 22.79 11.45 4.09
C GLY A 101 23.75 10.66 4.99
N THR A 102 24.97 11.16 5.06
CA THR A 102 26.12 10.53 5.72
C THR A 102 26.77 11.48 6.73
N ALA A 103 27.81 11.03 7.39
CA ALA A 103 28.58 11.89 8.28
C ALA A 103 29.33 13.03 7.53
N THR A 104 29.52 12.90 6.21
CA THR A 104 30.26 13.85 5.37
C THR A 104 29.37 14.78 4.56
N HIS A 105 28.17 14.34 4.21
CA HIS A 105 27.20 15.08 3.38
C HIS A 105 25.79 14.85 3.90
N SER A 106 25.04 15.91 4.10
CA SER A 106 23.60 15.82 4.36
C SER A 106 22.84 15.28 3.14
N GLY A 107 21.62 14.79 3.33
CA GLY A 107 20.76 14.33 2.24
C GLY A 107 20.55 15.42 1.18
N ASP A 108 20.31 16.65 1.61
CA ASP A 108 20.05 17.80 0.73
C ASP A 108 21.33 18.19 -0.08
N GLU A 109 22.54 18.11 0.53
CA GLU A 109 23.79 18.30 -0.21
C GLU A 109 24.02 17.19 -1.25
N ILE A 110 23.68 15.94 -0.92
CA ILE A 110 23.74 14.83 -1.88
C ILE A 110 22.75 15.10 -3.03
N ASP A 111 21.53 15.57 -2.76
CA ASP A 111 20.56 15.92 -3.79
C ASP A 111 21.10 16.99 -4.73
N GLU A 112 21.67 18.09 -4.21
CA GLU A 112 22.28 19.13 -5.02
C GLU A 112 23.44 18.60 -5.88
N MET A 113 24.30 17.75 -5.31
CA MET A 113 25.42 17.15 -6.05
C MET A 113 24.97 16.27 -7.21
N VAL A 114 23.95 15.44 -7.03
CA VAL A 114 23.47 14.51 -8.07
C VAL A 114 22.60 15.22 -9.11
N GLU A 115 21.68 16.09 -8.69
CA GLU A 115 20.76 16.80 -9.58
C GLU A 115 21.49 17.79 -10.51
N SER A 116 22.49 18.52 -9.96
CA SER A 116 23.28 19.47 -10.77
C SER A 116 24.07 18.82 -11.91
N ARG A 117 24.24 17.48 -11.87
CA ARG A 117 24.95 16.68 -12.89
C ARG A 117 24.03 15.77 -13.69
N GLY A 118 22.73 15.78 -13.43
CA GLY A 118 21.75 14.89 -14.04
C GLY A 118 22.04 13.41 -13.77
N MET A 119 22.68 13.11 -12.65
CA MET A 119 22.93 11.74 -12.16
C MET A 119 21.94 11.35 -11.08
N SER A 120 21.87 10.06 -10.77
CA SER A 120 21.08 9.55 -9.65
C SER A 120 21.89 8.57 -8.82
N VAL A 121 21.69 8.61 -7.50
CA VAL A 121 22.20 7.64 -6.54
C VAL A 121 21.05 7.30 -5.59
N GLU A 122 20.58 6.05 -5.61
CA GLU A 122 19.39 5.63 -4.88
C GLU A 122 19.65 4.36 -4.08
N THR A 123 18.91 4.19 -2.97
CA THR A 123 18.89 2.96 -2.16
C THR A 123 17.47 2.56 -1.80
N TRP A 124 17.24 1.25 -1.67
CA TRP A 124 15.96 0.70 -1.23
C TRP A 124 16.14 -0.66 -0.57
N ILE A 125 15.17 -1.08 0.24
CA ILE A 125 15.07 -2.44 0.73
C ILE A 125 13.66 -2.96 0.44
N GLY A 126 13.59 -4.06 -0.32
CA GLY A 126 12.36 -4.76 -0.66
C GLY A 126 12.05 -5.91 0.30
N LYS A 127 11.20 -6.85 -0.15
CA LYS A 127 10.78 -8.00 0.67
C LYS A 127 11.93 -8.98 0.90
N THR A 128 12.66 -9.37 -0.15
CA THR A 128 13.67 -10.45 -0.13
C THR A 128 15.08 -10.00 -0.49
N ASP A 129 15.23 -8.77 -0.91
CA ASP A 129 16.50 -8.14 -1.26
C ASP A 129 16.45 -6.63 -1.05
N GLY A 130 17.62 -6.03 -0.93
CA GLY A 130 17.83 -4.60 -1.04
C GLY A 130 18.59 -4.28 -2.32
N GLY A 131 18.68 -3.00 -2.62
CA GLY A 131 19.43 -2.54 -3.77
C GLY A 131 19.95 -1.13 -3.61
N ALA A 132 20.90 -0.82 -4.49
CA ALA A 132 21.37 0.54 -4.72
C ALA A 132 21.62 0.73 -6.22
N ARG A 133 21.49 1.96 -6.70
CA ARG A 133 21.70 2.27 -8.12
C ARG A 133 22.44 3.58 -8.28
N ILE A 134 23.34 3.61 -9.27
CA ILE A 134 23.91 4.84 -9.84
C ILE A 134 23.54 4.86 -11.32
N SER A 135 23.15 6.02 -11.83
CA SER A 135 23.13 6.32 -13.27
C SER A 135 23.80 7.67 -13.49
N ALA A 136 24.86 7.71 -14.26
CA ALA A 136 25.69 8.90 -14.41
C ALA A 136 26.38 8.97 -15.77
N LEU A 137 26.80 10.18 -16.16
CA LEU A 137 27.81 10.31 -17.20
C LEU A 137 29.14 9.69 -16.71
N LYS A 138 29.94 9.15 -17.64
CA LYS A 138 31.20 8.50 -17.30
C LYS A 138 32.17 9.39 -16.50
N ASP A 139 32.14 10.69 -16.76
CA ASP A 139 33.05 11.66 -16.11
C ASP A 139 32.62 11.93 -14.65
N ASP A 140 31.32 11.73 -14.30
CA ASP A 140 30.77 11.89 -12.97
C ASP A 140 30.71 10.57 -12.17
N MET A 141 31.03 9.43 -12.78
CA MET A 141 30.93 8.11 -12.16
C MET A 141 31.77 7.96 -10.88
N GLN A 142 32.93 8.63 -10.78
CA GLN A 142 33.73 8.60 -9.56
C GLN A 142 32.99 9.22 -8.39
N LEU A 143 32.36 10.39 -8.59
CA LEU A 143 31.52 11.00 -7.58
C LEU A 143 30.36 10.09 -7.15
N GLY A 144 29.70 9.45 -8.14
CA GLY A 144 28.63 8.49 -7.86
C GLY A 144 29.09 7.32 -6.98
N LEU A 145 30.27 6.76 -7.29
CA LEU A 145 30.87 5.66 -6.50
C LEU A 145 31.22 6.10 -5.08
N ASP A 146 31.81 7.28 -4.93
CA ASP A 146 32.21 7.82 -3.62
C ASP A 146 30.97 8.07 -2.75
N LEU A 147 29.93 8.68 -3.32
CA LEU A 147 28.64 8.91 -2.63
C LEU A 147 27.97 7.58 -2.27
N LEU A 148 27.89 6.63 -3.21
CA LEU A 148 27.28 5.35 -2.91
C LEU A 148 28.00 4.57 -1.82
N ALA A 149 29.35 4.55 -1.89
CA ALA A 149 30.18 3.89 -0.86
C ALA A 149 29.96 4.52 0.53
N ASP A 150 29.83 5.85 0.59
CA ASP A 150 29.59 6.56 1.85
C ASP A 150 28.16 6.30 2.37
N ILE A 151 27.14 6.37 1.52
CA ILE A 151 25.74 6.05 1.87
C ILE A 151 25.60 4.61 2.37
N LEU A 152 26.24 3.64 1.71
CA LEU A 152 26.12 2.23 2.09
C LEU A 152 26.91 1.88 3.36
N ARG A 153 27.89 2.67 3.76
CA ARG A 153 28.78 2.38 4.88
C ARG A 153 28.52 3.24 6.11
N ASN A 154 28.15 4.49 5.92
CA ASN A 154 28.15 5.52 6.96
C ASN A 154 26.85 6.34 7.02
N PRO A 155 25.63 5.75 6.83
CA PRO A 155 24.39 6.51 6.93
C PRO A 155 24.18 7.02 8.36
N VAL A 156 23.61 8.22 8.52
CA VAL A 156 23.47 8.85 9.86
C VAL A 156 22.06 8.81 10.44
N PHE A 157 21.04 8.48 9.65
CA PHE A 157 19.64 8.34 10.07
C PHE A 157 19.14 9.53 10.93
N PRO A 158 19.03 10.75 10.38
CA PRO A 158 18.57 11.93 11.13
C PRO A 158 17.09 11.76 11.54
N GLU A 159 16.73 12.25 12.72
CA GLU A 159 15.38 12.09 13.29
C GLU A 159 14.29 12.75 12.44
N ASP A 160 14.56 13.88 11.80
CA ASP A 160 13.63 14.57 10.90
C ASP A 160 13.33 13.74 9.64
N LYS A 161 14.34 13.08 9.07
CA LYS A 161 14.14 12.18 7.90
C LYS A 161 13.46 10.86 8.30
N ILE A 162 13.73 10.35 9.52
CA ILE A 162 12.99 9.20 10.06
C ILE A 162 11.52 9.56 10.24
N LYS A 163 11.24 10.74 10.80
CA LYS A 163 9.87 11.23 10.96
C LYS A 163 9.16 11.34 9.63
N LEU A 164 9.79 11.94 8.62
CA LEU A 164 9.24 12.03 7.27
C LEU A 164 8.94 10.64 6.69
N ALA A 165 9.86 9.67 6.84
CA ALA A 165 9.64 8.30 6.37
C ALA A 165 8.46 7.63 7.10
N LYS A 166 8.30 7.85 8.43
CA LYS A 166 7.13 7.38 9.18
C LYS A 166 5.83 7.97 8.66
N GLU A 167 5.79 9.28 8.40
CA GLU A 167 4.59 9.95 7.85
C GLU A 167 4.23 9.42 6.45
N GLN A 168 5.22 9.17 5.60
CA GLN A 168 5.00 8.53 4.30
C GLN A 168 4.41 7.11 4.43
N GLN A 169 4.92 6.32 5.40
CA GLN A 169 4.38 4.99 5.68
C GLN A 169 2.96 5.05 6.25
N LYS A 170 2.67 5.97 7.16
CA LYS A 170 1.31 6.19 7.69
C LYS A 170 0.34 6.56 6.57
N ALA A 171 0.74 7.46 5.65
CA ALA A 171 -0.07 7.82 4.49
C ALA A 171 -0.30 6.64 3.53
N ALA A 172 0.67 5.74 3.37
CA ALA A 172 0.49 4.52 2.59
C ALA A 172 -0.47 3.54 3.28
N ILE A 173 -0.36 3.38 4.61
CA ILE A 173 -1.26 2.54 5.41
C ILE A 173 -2.70 3.05 5.34
N SER A 174 -2.94 4.37 5.48
CA SER A 174 -4.30 4.94 5.46
C SER A 174 -5.04 4.67 4.14
N ARG A 175 -4.29 4.54 3.03
CA ARG A 175 -4.85 4.29 1.69
C ARG A 175 -4.79 2.83 1.25
N ARG A 176 -4.30 1.92 2.09
CA ARG A 176 -4.09 0.51 1.68
C ARG A 176 -5.38 -0.25 1.35
N ASN A 177 -6.54 0.30 1.74
CA ASN A 177 -7.86 -0.26 1.47
C ASN A 177 -8.64 0.50 0.37
N ASP A 178 -7.99 1.39 -0.39
CA ASP A 178 -8.64 2.15 -1.46
C ASP A 178 -8.79 1.32 -2.75
N ASP A 179 -7.83 0.42 -3.04
CA ASP A 179 -7.85 -0.40 -4.26
C ASP A 179 -8.25 -1.85 -3.98
N PRO A 180 -9.39 -2.33 -4.54
CA PRO A 180 -9.88 -3.69 -4.31
C PRO A 180 -8.92 -4.80 -4.73
N MET A 181 -8.11 -4.61 -5.78
CA MET A 181 -7.13 -5.61 -6.22
C MET A 181 -5.96 -5.70 -5.22
N SER A 182 -5.53 -4.57 -4.68
CA SER A 182 -4.49 -4.52 -3.64
C SER A 182 -4.95 -5.20 -2.35
N ILE A 183 -6.19 -4.97 -1.92
CA ILE A 183 -6.82 -5.68 -0.80
C ILE A 183 -6.82 -7.18 -1.09
N ALA A 184 -7.39 -7.59 -2.24
CA ALA A 184 -7.51 -8.98 -2.61
C ALA A 184 -6.15 -9.70 -2.64
N ARG A 185 -5.12 -9.06 -3.18
CA ARG A 185 -3.76 -9.64 -3.24
C ARG A 185 -3.12 -9.75 -1.86
N ARG A 186 -3.24 -8.73 -1.01
CA ARG A 186 -2.72 -8.73 0.36
C ARG A 186 -3.33 -9.85 1.18
N GLU A 187 -4.66 -9.92 1.20
CA GLU A 187 -5.38 -10.93 1.99
C GLU A 187 -5.20 -12.35 1.41
N ALA A 188 -5.03 -12.50 0.08
CA ALA A 188 -4.67 -13.78 -0.52
C ALA A 188 -3.27 -14.24 -0.09
N MET A 189 -2.30 -13.34 0.04
CA MET A 189 -0.98 -13.67 0.58
C MET A 189 -1.09 -14.13 2.04
N VAL A 190 -1.90 -13.44 2.86
CA VAL A 190 -2.16 -13.84 4.25
C VAL A 190 -2.82 -15.21 4.32
N ALA A 191 -3.82 -15.47 3.49
CA ALA A 191 -4.58 -16.72 3.50
C ALA A 191 -3.75 -17.93 3.00
N VAL A 192 -2.77 -17.70 2.10
CA VAL A 192 -1.94 -18.77 1.54
C VAL A 192 -0.64 -19.01 2.32
N PHE A 193 -0.01 -17.95 2.83
CA PHE A 193 1.27 -18.03 3.52
C PHE A 193 1.14 -17.96 5.05
N GLY A 194 0.01 -17.52 5.58
CA GLY A 194 -0.20 -17.26 7.00
C GLY A 194 0.17 -15.84 7.41
N LYS A 195 -0.62 -15.22 8.29
CA LYS A 195 -0.47 -13.80 8.68
C LYS A 195 0.89 -13.49 9.33
N ASP A 196 1.46 -14.45 10.04
CA ASP A 196 2.74 -14.28 10.76
C ASP A 196 3.95 -14.60 9.89
N HIS A 197 3.73 -15.20 8.71
CA HIS A 197 4.82 -15.53 7.80
C HIS A 197 5.44 -14.26 7.18
N PRO A 198 6.78 -14.12 7.16
CA PRO A 198 7.44 -12.91 6.66
C PRO A 198 7.03 -12.44 5.27
N LEU A 199 6.68 -13.36 4.35
CA LEU A 199 6.19 -13.00 3.01
C LEU A 199 4.81 -12.35 3.02
N ALA A 200 3.97 -12.60 4.03
CA ALA A 200 2.60 -12.10 4.12
C ALA A 200 2.44 -10.89 5.06
N ARG A 201 3.42 -10.65 5.96
CA ARG A 201 3.38 -9.50 6.88
C ARG A 201 3.41 -8.17 6.13
N TYR A 202 2.73 -7.18 6.66
CA TYR A 202 2.68 -5.81 6.15
C TYR A 202 2.69 -4.81 7.32
N PRO A 203 3.10 -3.53 7.09
CA PRO A 203 3.19 -2.52 8.14
C PRO A 203 1.82 -2.13 8.70
N GLU A 204 1.81 -1.82 10.00
CA GLU A 204 0.70 -1.23 10.72
C GLU A 204 1.17 0.06 11.41
N TYR A 205 0.25 0.94 11.81
CA TYR A 205 0.61 2.17 12.53
C TYR A 205 1.45 1.87 13.77
N GLY A 206 1.08 0.84 14.54
CA GLY A 206 1.83 0.44 15.74
C GLY A 206 3.24 -0.05 15.42
N THR A 207 3.43 -0.85 14.38
CA THR A 207 4.77 -1.35 14.00
C THR A 207 5.67 -0.22 13.50
N ILE A 208 5.11 0.75 12.73
CA ILE A 208 5.85 1.93 12.27
C ILE A 208 6.21 2.85 13.43
N ALA A 209 5.28 3.06 14.37
CA ALA A 209 5.56 3.88 15.56
C ALA A 209 6.68 3.31 16.41
N ALA A 210 6.74 1.97 16.55
CA ALA A 210 7.74 1.26 17.35
C ALA A 210 9.18 1.34 16.79
N VAL A 211 9.37 1.66 15.51
CA VAL A 211 10.70 1.80 14.92
C VAL A 211 11.44 3.02 15.49
N THR A 212 12.65 2.80 15.97
CA THR A 212 13.53 3.85 16.47
C THR A 212 14.73 4.06 15.54
N ARG A 213 15.44 5.16 15.73
CA ARG A 213 16.71 5.41 15.05
C ARG A 213 17.73 4.28 15.32
N GLN A 214 17.79 3.79 16.55
CA GLN A 214 18.72 2.71 16.91
C GLN A 214 18.39 1.42 16.16
N ASP A 215 17.12 1.11 15.95
CA ASP A 215 16.72 -0.07 15.16
C ASP A 215 17.22 0.00 13.73
N MET A 216 17.19 1.20 13.09
CA MET A 216 17.73 1.38 11.75
C MET A 216 19.24 1.20 11.70
N ILE A 217 19.96 1.71 12.70
CA ILE A 217 21.42 1.52 12.85
C ILE A 217 21.72 0.03 13.01
N ASP A 218 21.06 -0.65 13.93
CA ASP A 218 21.29 -2.07 14.22
C ASP A 218 20.94 -2.95 13.02
N PHE A 219 19.87 -2.59 12.29
CA PHE A 219 19.48 -3.28 11.06
C PHE A 219 20.50 -3.09 9.95
N HIS A 220 20.99 -1.86 9.77
CA HIS A 220 22.06 -1.55 8.83
C HIS A 220 23.33 -2.32 9.16
N ASP A 221 23.81 -2.21 10.40
CA ASP A 221 25.06 -2.85 10.85
C ASP A 221 25.01 -4.37 10.76
N THR A 222 23.80 -4.97 10.87
CA THR A 222 23.63 -6.42 10.74
C THR A 222 23.65 -6.88 9.28
N TRP A 223 23.06 -6.12 8.37
CA TRP A 223 22.75 -6.63 7.04
C TRP A 223 23.61 -6.05 5.92
N PHE A 224 24.19 -4.85 6.08
CA PHE A 224 24.97 -4.20 5.02
C PHE A 224 26.45 -4.55 5.13
N HIS A 225 26.87 -5.55 4.35
CA HIS A 225 28.25 -6.02 4.28
C HIS A 225 28.64 -6.31 2.83
N PRO A 226 29.93 -6.14 2.46
CA PRO A 226 30.36 -6.28 1.08
C PRO A 226 30.21 -7.70 0.53
N ASP A 227 30.35 -8.74 1.35
CA ASP A 227 30.18 -10.15 0.98
C ASP A 227 28.71 -10.57 0.77
N ARG A 228 27.76 -9.65 0.97
CA ARG A 228 26.34 -9.77 0.65
C ARG A 228 25.92 -8.94 -0.57
N MET A 229 26.89 -8.38 -1.31
CA MET A 229 26.63 -7.47 -2.42
C MET A 229 27.12 -8.00 -3.74
N TYR A 230 26.25 -7.86 -4.73
CA TYR A 230 26.53 -8.13 -6.13
C TYR A 230 26.32 -6.83 -6.90
N LEU A 231 27.37 -6.37 -7.58
CA LEU A 231 27.33 -5.15 -8.39
C LEU A 231 27.33 -5.51 -9.87
N VAL A 232 26.39 -4.99 -10.61
CA VAL A 232 26.39 -5.00 -12.08
C VAL A 232 26.74 -3.61 -12.55
N VAL A 233 27.77 -3.51 -13.39
CA VAL A 233 28.22 -2.24 -14.00
C VAL A 233 28.20 -2.38 -15.50
N THR A 234 27.48 -1.48 -16.18
CA THR A 234 27.40 -1.43 -17.65
C THR A 234 27.60 -0.01 -18.14
N GLY A 235 28.24 0.17 -19.30
CA GLY A 235 28.42 1.49 -19.91
C GLY A 235 29.82 1.80 -20.38
N ASP A 236 30.12 3.08 -20.56
CA ASP A 236 31.37 3.58 -21.14
C ASP A 236 32.47 3.70 -20.09
N PHE A 237 33.18 2.62 -19.85
CA PHE A 237 34.34 2.55 -18.96
C PHE A 237 35.39 1.54 -19.48
N GLN A 238 36.58 1.56 -18.89
CA GLN A 238 37.57 0.49 -19.04
C GLN A 238 37.44 -0.46 -17.84
N THR A 239 37.27 -1.74 -18.10
CA THR A 239 36.96 -2.75 -17.07
C THR A 239 37.92 -2.76 -15.90
N GLN A 240 39.25 -2.74 -16.19
CA GLN A 240 40.25 -2.78 -15.10
C GLN A 240 40.24 -1.50 -14.26
N ASP A 241 40.09 -0.34 -14.89
CA ASP A 241 39.99 0.95 -14.19
C ASP A 241 38.76 0.97 -13.27
N MET A 242 37.60 0.49 -13.76
CA MET A 242 36.37 0.41 -12.97
C MET A 242 36.52 -0.54 -11.76
N ILE A 243 37.15 -1.71 -11.96
CA ILE A 243 37.45 -2.64 -10.86
C ILE A 243 38.29 -1.97 -9.78
N ASP A 244 39.35 -1.22 -10.21
CA ASP A 244 40.24 -0.57 -9.26
C ASP A 244 39.58 0.60 -8.54
N ARG A 245 38.68 1.36 -9.18
CA ARG A 245 37.85 2.40 -8.56
C ARG A 245 36.91 1.80 -7.52
N ILE A 246 36.17 0.73 -7.86
CA ILE A 246 35.26 0.04 -6.93
C ILE A 246 36.05 -0.54 -5.76
N ARG A 247 37.18 -1.21 -6.00
CA ARG A 247 38.06 -1.74 -4.94
C ARG A 247 38.53 -0.63 -3.99
N SER A 248 38.86 0.54 -4.53
CA SER A 248 39.29 1.71 -3.74
C SER A 248 38.14 2.25 -2.90
N ALA A 249 36.96 2.49 -3.51
CA ALA A 249 35.78 3.07 -2.83
C ALA A 249 35.27 2.18 -1.68
N PHE A 250 35.34 0.87 -1.86
CA PHE A 250 34.87 -0.10 -0.84
C PHE A 250 36.03 -0.75 -0.05
N SER A 251 37.22 -0.16 -0.07
CA SER A 251 38.37 -0.64 0.71
C SER A 251 38.11 -0.55 2.22
N GLY A 252 38.64 -1.52 2.98
CA GLY A 252 38.48 -1.55 4.44
C GLY A 252 37.08 -1.88 4.96
N TRP A 253 36.10 -2.14 4.08
CA TRP A 253 34.80 -2.62 4.50
C TRP A 253 34.86 -4.13 4.77
N THR A 254 34.43 -4.54 5.98
CA THR A 254 34.60 -5.91 6.49
C THR A 254 33.40 -6.79 6.15
N LYS A 255 33.69 -8.10 5.99
CA LYS A 255 32.67 -9.12 5.76
C LYS A 255 31.71 -9.27 6.94
N ALA A 256 30.50 -9.77 6.65
CA ALA A 256 29.52 -10.08 7.68
C ALA A 256 30.05 -11.12 8.68
N THR A 257 29.75 -10.91 9.95
CA THR A 257 30.04 -11.86 11.02
C THR A 257 28.88 -12.80 11.33
N VAL A 258 27.66 -12.40 10.93
CA VAL A 258 26.42 -13.15 11.15
C VAL A 258 25.99 -13.81 9.83
N PRO A 259 25.75 -15.13 9.77
CA PRO A 259 25.25 -15.77 8.56
C PRO A 259 23.82 -15.31 8.24
N LEU A 260 23.41 -15.45 6.97
CA LEU A 260 22.01 -15.26 6.62
C LEU A 260 21.16 -16.33 7.35
N PRO A 261 20.00 -15.95 7.92
CA PRO A 261 19.08 -16.92 8.50
C PRO A 261 18.57 -17.91 7.44
N GLU A 262 18.18 -19.10 7.91
CA GLU A 262 17.44 -20.03 7.05
C GLU A 262 16.11 -19.43 6.61
N ASP A 263 15.66 -19.83 5.43
CA ASP A 263 14.39 -19.38 4.90
C ASP A 263 13.22 -19.91 5.76
N PRO A 264 12.23 -19.05 6.10
CA PRO A 264 11.10 -19.51 6.90
C PRO A 264 10.28 -20.56 6.15
N GLU A 265 9.85 -21.59 6.87
CA GLU A 265 8.98 -22.63 6.31
C GLU A 265 7.60 -22.05 5.95
N ILE A 266 7.15 -22.34 4.73
CA ILE A 266 5.81 -21.95 4.28
C ILE A 266 4.82 -23.05 4.69
N PRO A 267 3.86 -22.77 5.58
CA PRO A 267 2.92 -23.77 6.04
C PRO A 267 1.96 -24.21 4.91
N ASP A 268 1.46 -25.44 5.02
CA ASP A 268 0.34 -25.90 4.20
C ASP A 268 -0.96 -25.55 4.93
N LEU A 269 -1.62 -24.48 4.49
CA LEU A 269 -2.87 -24.01 5.09
C LEU A 269 -4.09 -24.64 4.38
N PRO A 270 -5.20 -24.87 5.09
CA PRO A 270 -6.41 -25.40 4.50
C PRO A 270 -7.02 -24.37 3.53
N ARG A 271 -7.77 -24.87 2.54
CA ARG A 271 -8.60 -24.04 1.67
C ARG A 271 -9.61 -23.27 2.50
N THR A 272 -9.74 -21.98 2.17
CA THR A 272 -10.73 -21.06 2.78
C THR A 272 -11.40 -20.22 1.69
N VAL A 273 -12.62 -19.77 1.98
CA VAL A 273 -13.31 -18.72 1.22
C VAL A 273 -13.35 -17.49 2.11
N ASN A 274 -12.69 -16.42 1.69
CA ASN A 274 -12.54 -15.20 2.47
C ASN A 274 -13.24 -14.07 1.74
N ILE A 275 -14.11 -13.35 2.43
CA ILE A 275 -14.90 -12.25 1.89
C ILE A 275 -14.55 -10.97 2.62
N VAL A 276 -14.17 -9.95 1.87
CA VAL A 276 -14.08 -8.58 2.32
C VAL A 276 -15.29 -7.83 1.80
N ASP A 277 -16.18 -7.47 2.71
CA ASP A 277 -17.39 -6.69 2.39
C ASP A 277 -17.05 -5.20 2.30
N LYS A 278 -17.26 -4.62 1.12
CA LYS A 278 -17.08 -3.19 0.83
C LYS A 278 -18.32 -2.68 0.10
N ASP A 279 -19.20 -2.01 0.82
CA ASP A 279 -20.51 -1.53 0.38
C ASP A 279 -20.47 -0.34 -0.61
N ASP A 280 -19.30 0.22 -0.87
CA ASP A 280 -19.07 1.31 -1.82
C ASP A 280 -18.66 0.83 -3.23
N LEU A 281 -18.57 -0.50 -3.46
CA LEU A 281 -18.08 -1.08 -4.69
C LEU A 281 -19.22 -1.60 -5.61
N THR A 282 -19.16 -1.25 -6.89
CA THR A 282 -20.07 -1.77 -7.93
C THR A 282 -19.53 -2.99 -8.67
N GLN A 283 -18.29 -3.38 -8.37
CA GLN A 283 -17.61 -4.53 -8.95
C GLN A 283 -17.00 -5.38 -7.86
N THR A 284 -16.97 -6.68 -8.09
CA THR A 284 -16.28 -7.63 -7.22
C THR A 284 -14.94 -8.03 -7.83
N THR A 285 -13.89 -7.96 -7.03
CA THR A 285 -12.57 -8.51 -7.36
C THR A 285 -12.40 -9.84 -6.67
N VAL A 286 -12.16 -10.92 -7.42
CA VAL A 286 -11.94 -12.25 -6.87
C VAL A 286 -10.55 -12.74 -7.24
N ILE A 287 -9.81 -13.22 -6.25
CA ILE A 287 -8.55 -13.97 -6.42
C ILE A 287 -8.77 -15.40 -5.93
N MET A 288 -8.35 -16.37 -6.75
CA MET A 288 -8.30 -17.79 -6.40
C MET A 288 -6.86 -18.25 -6.49
N GLY A 289 -6.30 -18.79 -5.41
CA GLY A 289 -4.89 -19.13 -5.42
C GLY A 289 -4.46 -20.15 -4.38
N HIS A 290 -3.25 -20.63 -4.56
CA HIS A 290 -2.53 -21.50 -3.63
C HIS A 290 -1.01 -21.31 -3.77
N LYS A 291 -0.25 -21.88 -2.86
CA LYS A 291 1.22 -21.92 -2.94
C LYS A 291 1.68 -22.50 -4.28
N GLY A 292 2.50 -21.74 -5.01
CA GLY A 292 3.08 -22.15 -6.29
C GLY A 292 4.35 -23.00 -6.12
N ILE A 293 5.30 -22.82 -7.05
CA ILE A 293 6.57 -23.57 -7.07
C ILE A 293 7.79 -22.67 -7.21
N ARG A 294 8.97 -23.22 -6.92
CA ARG A 294 10.23 -22.57 -7.26
C ARG A 294 10.61 -22.84 -8.72
N ALA A 295 11.46 -22.01 -9.29
CA ALA A 295 11.91 -22.13 -10.67
C ALA A 295 12.86 -23.34 -10.92
N ASP A 296 13.42 -23.95 -9.86
CA ASP A 296 14.19 -25.20 -9.94
C ASP A 296 13.30 -26.47 -9.99
N SER A 297 11.98 -26.30 -9.88
CA SER A 297 11.05 -27.42 -10.02
C SER A 297 11.11 -28.01 -11.45
N PRO A 298 11.08 -29.36 -11.57
CA PRO A 298 11.01 -30.01 -12.88
C PRO A 298 9.76 -29.65 -13.70
N TYR A 299 8.74 -29.10 -13.04
CA TYR A 299 7.49 -28.67 -13.69
C TYR A 299 7.49 -27.20 -14.12
N TYR A 300 8.57 -26.45 -13.84
CA TYR A 300 8.61 -24.99 -14.04
C TYR A 300 8.23 -24.59 -15.48
N ALA A 301 8.92 -25.14 -16.48
CA ALA A 301 8.65 -24.80 -17.88
C ALA A 301 7.22 -25.15 -18.32
N GLY A 302 6.72 -26.33 -17.91
CA GLY A 302 5.35 -26.76 -18.24
C GLY A 302 4.28 -25.88 -17.59
N VAL A 303 4.47 -25.46 -16.33
CA VAL A 303 3.57 -24.55 -15.63
C VAL A 303 3.59 -23.16 -16.26
N MET A 304 4.76 -22.67 -16.71
CA MET A 304 4.86 -21.38 -17.41
C MET A 304 4.10 -21.40 -18.73
N VAL A 305 4.22 -22.49 -19.52
CA VAL A 305 3.45 -22.67 -20.77
C VAL A 305 1.95 -22.81 -20.46
N GLY A 306 1.58 -23.63 -19.46
CA GLY A 306 0.21 -23.79 -19.01
C GLY A 306 -0.44 -22.47 -18.57
N ASN A 307 0.26 -21.65 -17.81
CA ASN A 307 -0.22 -20.34 -17.40
C ASN A 307 -0.38 -19.38 -18.59
N ARG A 308 0.53 -19.45 -19.58
CA ARG A 308 0.41 -18.64 -20.79
C ARG A 308 -0.85 -18.98 -21.58
N ILE A 309 -1.28 -20.23 -21.56
CA ILE A 309 -2.53 -20.69 -22.17
C ILE A 309 -3.74 -20.31 -21.30
N LEU A 310 -3.65 -20.49 -19.99
CA LEU A 310 -4.77 -20.26 -19.07
C LEU A 310 -5.17 -18.78 -19.03
N GLY A 311 -4.27 -17.89 -18.61
CA GLY A 311 -4.61 -16.50 -18.31
C GLY A 311 -3.44 -15.51 -18.42
N GLY A 312 -2.26 -15.93 -18.92
CA GLY A 312 -1.05 -15.09 -19.00
C GLY A 312 -1.02 -14.12 -20.19
N GLY A 313 -2.17 -13.68 -20.71
CA GLY A 313 -2.26 -12.73 -21.83
C GLY A 313 -3.67 -12.53 -22.37
N PHE A 314 -3.80 -11.84 -23.52
CA PHE A 314 -5.09 -11.46 -24.11
C PHE A 314 -5.75 -12.54 -25.00
N SER A 315 -5.02 -13.55 -25.45
CA SER A 315 -5.55 -14.65 -26.28
C SER A 315 -5.60 -15.97 -25.52
N THR A 316 -6.03 -15.91 -24.27
CA THR A 316 -5.99 -17.02 -23.32
C THR A 316 -7.38 -17.63 -23.10
N ARG A 317 -7.46 -18.82 -22.48
CA ARG A 317 -8.72 -19.47 -22.18
C ARG A 317 -9.61 -18.59 -21.29
N LEU A 318 -9.06 -18.02 -20.21
CA LEU A 318 -9.82 -17.14 -19.31
C LEU A 318 -10.35 -15.91 -20.04
N PHE A 319 -9.52 -15.24 -20.84
CA PHE A 319 -9.94 -14.05 -21.55
C PHE A 319 -11.03 -14.37 -22.59
N ASN A 320 -10.81 -15.39 -23.41
CA ASN A 320 -11.74 -15.76 -24.48
C ASN A 320 -13.07 -16.27 -23.93
N GLU A 321 -13.03 -17.12 -22.90
CA GLU A 321 -14.22 -17.75 -22.35
C GLU A 321 -15.02 -16.77 -21.47
N ILE A 322 -14.36 -16.13 -20.50
CA ILE A 322 -15.06 -15.40 -19.43
C ILE A 322 -15.36 -13.98 -19.86
N ARG A 323 -14.38 -13.29 -20.47
CA ARG A 323 -14.57 -11.92 -20.92
C ARG A 323 -15.28 -11.83 -22.27
N SER A 324 -14.77 -12.55 -23.31
CA SER A 324 -15.26 -12.36 -24.69
C SER A 324 -16.54 -13.13 -24.95
N ARG A 325 -16.63 -14.40 -24.55
CA ARG A 325 -17.78 -15.25 -24.84
C ARG A 325 -18.95 -15.08 -23.88
N GLN A 326 -18.66 -15.07 -22.58
CA GLN A 326 -19.69 -14.98 -21.54
C GLN A 326 -19.98 -13.54 -21.10
N GLY A 327 -19.06 -12.59 -21.32
CA GLY A 327 -19.22 -11.19 -20.92
C GLY A 327 -19.24 -10.98 -19.39
N LEU A 328 -18.71 -11.93 -18.62
CA LEU A 328 -18.78 -11.91 -17.15
C LEU A 328 -17.74 -11.00 -16.53
N ALA A 329 -16.59 -10.78 -17.17
CA ALA A 329 -15.50 -10.05 -16.56
C ALA A 329 -15.01 -8.86 -17.41
N TYR A 330 -14.70 -7.75 -16.76
CA TYR A 330 -13.94 -6.66 -17.36
C TYR A 330 -12.46 -7.03 -17.49
N SER A 331 -11.89 -7.62 -16.44
CA SER A 331 -10.52 -8.11 -16.41
C SER A 331 -10.46 -9.51 -15.81
N VAL A 332 -9.69 -10.39 -16.45
CA VAL A 332 -9.48 -11.77 -16.00
C VAL A 332 -8.11 -12.24 -16.45
N GLY A 333 -7.43 -13.01 -15.60
CA GLY A 333 -6.10 -13.51 -15.91
C GLY A 333 -5.56 -14.47 -14.85
N SER A 334 -4.30 -14.89 -15.05
CA SER A 334 -3.60 -15.76 -14.09
C SER A 334 -2.11 -15.47 -14.02
N SER A 335 -1.50 -15.85 -12.89
CA SER A 335 -0.06 -15.83 -12.64
C SER A 335 0.40 -17.24 -12.26
N ALA A 336 1.52 -17.67 -12.83
CA ALA A 336 2.06 -19.02 -12.62
C ALA A 336 2.52 -19.32 -11.18
N GLY A 337 2.71 -18.29 -10.35
CA GLY A 337 3.14 -18.47 -8.97
C GLY A 337 4.55 -19.05 -8.84
N THR A 338 5.45 -18.69 -9.75
CA THR A 338 6.82 -19.17 -9.72
C THR A 338 7.75 -18.12 -9.12
N GLY A 339 8.68 -18.55 -8.28
CA GLY A 339 9.72 -17.69 -7.72
C GLY A 339 11.08 -18.36 -7.75
N TYR A 340 12.15 -17.58 -7.58
CA TYR A 340 13.51 -18.12 -7.57
C TYR A 340 13.96 -18.53 -6.17
N ARG A 341 13.68 -17.72 -5.17
CA ARG A 341 14.02 -18.03 -3.77
C ARG A 341 12.91 -18.82 -3.07
N TYR A 342 11.66 -18.33 -3.22
CA TYR A 342 10.47 -18.93 -2.60
C TYR A 342 9.45 -19.34 -3.66
N PRO A 343 8.57 -20.31 -3.37
CA PRO A 343 7.35 -20.49 -4.17
C PRO A 343 6.56 -19.18 -4.18
N GLY A 344 6.06 -18.78 -5.35
CA GLY A 344 5.15 -17.66 -5.45
C GLY A 344 3.70 -18.05 -5.14
N LEU A 345 2.79 -17.10 -5.30
CA LEU A 345 1.35 -17.34 -5.26
C LEU A 345 0.86 -17.70 -6.68
N PHE A 346 0.52 -18.98 -6.95
CA PHE A 346 -0.31 -19.28 -8.11
C PHE A 346 -1.68 -18.67 -7.90
N MET A 347 -2.11 -17.83 -8.82
CA MET A 347 -3.42 -17.21 -8.73
C MET A 347 -4.09 -17.06 -10.08
N ALA A 348 -5.41 -17.21 -10.12
CA ALA A 348 -6.28 -16.65 -11.14
C ALA A 348 -7.12 -15.55 -10.51
N PHE A 349 -7.46 -14.53 -11.28
CA PHE A 349 -8.24 -13.41 -10.79
C PHE A 349 -9.32 -13.04 -11.80
N THR A 350 -10.41 -12.44 -11.31
CA THR A 350 -11.44 -11.83 -12.13
C THR A 350 -11.97 -10.56 -11.47
N MET A 351 -12.26 -9.56 -12.30
CA MET A 351 -13.01 -8.36 -11.92
C MET A 351 -14.33 -8.39 -12.66
N THR A 352 -15.41 -8.51 -11.94
CA THR A 352 -16.76 -8.77 -12.46
C THR A 352 -17.77 -7.81 -11.85
N LYS A 353 -18.97 -7.72 -12.41
CA LYS A 353 -20.07 -7.02 -11.76
C LYS A 353 -20.51 -7.79 -10.50
N SER A 354 -21.00 -7.08 -9.48
CA SER A 354 -21.46 -7.68 -8.24
C SER A 354 -22.50 -8.80 -8.49
N GLU A 355 -23.46 -8.58 -9.39
CA GLU A 355 -24.52 -9.56 -9.71
C GLU A 355 -24.02 -10.81 -10.49
N THR A 356 -22.74 -10.95 -10.74
CA THR A 356 -22.15 -12.11 -11.46
C THR A 356 -20.91 -12.66 -10.76
N SER A 357 -20.69 -12.33 -9.49
CA SER A 357 -19.48 -12.65 -8.72
C SER A 357 -19.26 -14.15 -8.57
N GLN A 358 -20.27 -14.90 -8.13
CA GLN A 358 -20.20 -16.35 -7.97
C GLN A 358 -20.05 -17.04 -9.32
N LYS A 359 -20.89 -16.69 -10.29
CA LYS A 359 -20.86 -17.25 -11.63
C LYS A 359 -19.52 -17.04 -12.35
N ALA A 360 -18.90 -15.86 -12.21
CA ALA A 360 -17.58 -15.59 -12.78
C ALA A 360 -16.51 -16.45 -12.11
N THR A 361 -16.59 -16.62 -10.78
CA THR A 361 -15.70 -17.49 -10.01
C THR A 361 -15.78 -18.94 -10.44
N GLU A 362 -16.99 -19.49 -10.58
CA GLU A 362 -17.23 -20.85 -11.12
C GLU A 362 -16.59 -21.02 -12.51
N ALA A 363 -16.80 -20.03 -13.38
CA ALA A 363 -16.26 -20.08 -14.74
C ALA A 363 -14.73 -20.11 -14.76
N VAL A 364 -14.07 -19.32 -13.90
CA VAL A 364 -12.61 -19.35 -13.76
C VAL A 364 -12.12 -20.71 -13.23
N LEU A 365 -12.74 -21.22 -12.17
CA LEU A 365 -12.39 -22.55 -11.61
C LEU A 365 -12.57 -23.67 -12.62
N LYS A 366 -13.61 -23.59 -13.44
CA LYS A 366 -13.85 -24.54 -14.55
C LYS A 366 -12.71 -24.55 -15.55
N GLU A 367 -12.21 -23.39 -15.98
CA GLU A 367 -11.09 -23.32 -16.92
C GLU A 367 -9.79 -23.83 -16.30
N ILE A 368 -9.54 -23.57 -14.99
CA ILE A 368 -8.40 -24.15 -14.28
C ILE A 368 -8.53 -25.69 -14.23
N LYS A 369 -9.72 -26.23 -13.93
CA LYS A 369 -9.97 -27.68 -13.95
C LYS A 369 -9.74 -28.29 -15.34
N ARG A 370 -10.12 -27.61 -16.41
CA ARG A 370 -9.85 -28.06 -17.78
C ARG A 370 -8.36 -28.18 -18.07
N MET A 371 -7.52 -27.28 -17.53
CA MET A 371 -6.07 -27.36 -17.70
C MET A 371 -5.42 -28.60 -17.07
N ILE A 372 -6.08 -29.21 -16.10
CA ILE A 372 -5.57 -30.44 -15.43
C ILE A 372 -6.30 -31.71 -15.89
N THR A 373 -7.35 -31.61 -16.69
CA THR A 373 -8.14 -32.77 -17.15
C THR A 373 -8.06 -32.98 -18.65
N GLU A 374 -7.77 -31.96 -19.43
CA GLU A 374 -7.77 -31.99 -20.89
C GLU A 374 -6.41 -31.54 -21.44
N PRO A 375 -5.83 -32.23 -22.42
CA PRO A 375 -4.65 -31.74 -23.12
C PRO A 375 -4.96 -30.41 -23.80
N VAL A 376 -3.96 -29.54 -23.88
CA VAL A 376 -4.05 -28.30 -24.65
C VAL A 376 -4.04 -28.61 -26.15
N THR A 377 -4.70 -27.78 -26.96
CA THR A 377 -4.67 -27.94 -28.42
C THR A 377 -3.31 -27.57 -29.00
N SER A 378 -2.99 -28.05 -30.21
CA SER A 378 -1.75 -27.70 -30.90
C SER A 378 -1.63 -26.20 -31.12
N ASP A 379 -2.72 -25.52 -31.47
CA ASP A 379 -2.72 -24.06 -31.69
C ASP A 379 -2.44 -23.29 -30.40
N GLU A 380 -3.08 -23.67 -29.28
CA GLU A 380 -2.82 -23.07 -27.97
C GLU A 380 -1.36 -23.26 -27.55
N LEU A 381 -0.83 -24.46 -27.77
CA LEU A 381 0.55 -24.78 -27.42
C LEU A 381 1.56 -23.95 -28.22
N GLU A 382 1.43 -23.90 -29.54
CA GLU A 382 2.33 -23.14 -30.40
C GLU A 382 2.24 -21.63 -30.11
N GLN A 383 1.03 -21.08 -29.96
CA GLN A 383 0.86 -19.68 -29.58
C GLN A 383 1.49 -19.36 -28.22
N ALA A 384 1.39 -20.25 -27.25
CA ALA A 384 2.01 -20.05 -25.94
C ALA A 384 3.53 -20.10 -26.00
N LYS A 385 4.10 -21.08 -26.73
CA LYS A 385 5.55 -21.21 -26.95
C LYS A 385 6.09 -19.96 -27.66
N ASP A 386 5.47 -19.55 -28.75
CA ASP A 386 5.85 -18.35 -29.49
C ASP A 386 5.74 -17.10 -28.60
N GLY A 387 4.65 -16.97 -27.85
CA GLY A 387 4.45 -15.85 -26.93
C GLY A 387 5.52 -15.75 -25.83
N ILE A 388 5.94 -16.88 -25.26
CA ILE A 388 7.01 -16.93 -24.26
C ILE A 388 8.36 -16.58 -24.90
N LEU A 389 8.74 -17.30 -25.98
CA LEU A 389 10.05 -17.14 -26.62
C LEU A 389 10.23 -15.74 -27.20
N ASN A 390 9.20 -15.20 -27.88
CA ASN A 390 9.24 -13.85 -28.43
C ASN A 390 9.31 -12.76 -27.35
N SER A 391 8.62 -12.95 -26.21
CA SER A 391 8.67 -11.98 -25.11
C SER A 391 10.02 -11.91 -24.41
N MET A 392 10.86 -12.92 -24.57
CA MET A 392 12.21 -12.93 -23.99
C MET A 392 13.11 -11.82 -24.53
N VAL A 393 12.94 -11.44 -25.81
CA VAL A 393 13.71 -10.34 -26.41
C VAL A 393 13.61 -9.07 -25.55
N PHE A 394 12.41 -8.74 -25.06
CA PHE A 394 12.20 -7.55 -24.22
C PHE A 394 12.71 -7.69 -22.78
N LYS A 395 12.95 -8.93 -22.32
CA LYS A 395 13.46 -9.21 -20.97
C LYS A 395 14.99 -9.24 -20.92
N PHE A 396 15.64 -9.36 -22.08
CA PHE A 396 17.08 -9.54 -22.23
C PHE A 396 17.65 -8.68 -23.36
N ASP A 397 17.08 -7.48 -23.57
CA ASP A 397 17.46 -6.55 -24.65
C ASP A 397 18.66 -5.66 -24.28
N THR A 398 19.03 -5.59 -23.00
CA THR A 398 20.18 -4.82 -22.52
C THR A 398 21.17 -5.68 -21.74
N LYS A 399 22.44 -5.26 -21.72
CA LYS A 399 23.49 -5.92 -20.94
C LYS A 399 23.14 -5.95 -19.45
N ASP A 400 22.64 -4.84 -18.92
CA ASP A 400 22.19 -4.72 -17.53
C ASP A 400 21.14 -5.77 -17.15
N LYS A 401 20.06 -5.92 -17.95
CA LYS A 401 19.03 -6.94 -17.70
C LYS A 401 19.58 -8.36 -17.71
N ILE A 402 20.52 -8.66 -18.60
CA ILE A 402 21.16 -9.98 -18.68
C ILE A 402 22.02 -10.21 -17.44
N LEU A 403 22.88 -9.27 -17.08
CA LEU A 403 23.80 -9.42 -15.96
C LEU A 403 23.07 -9.46 -14.61
N ASN A 404 22.04 -8.63 -14.42
CA ASN A 404 21.19 -8.71 -13.21
C ASN A 404 20.49 -10.09 -13.10
N ARG A 405 20.14 -10.72 -14.23
CA ARG A 405 19.62 -12.09 -14.23
C ARG A 405 20.69 -13.11 -13.82
N MET A 406 21.93 -12.92 -14.25
CA MET A 406 23.08 -13.77 -13.86
C MET A 406 23.35 -13.65 -12.34
N VAL A 407 23.34 -12.44 -11.82
CA VAL A 407 23.44 -12.19 -10.37
C VAL A 407 22.35 -12.97 -9.63
N MET A 408 21.10 -12.90 -10.07
CA MET A 408 19.99 -13.63 -9.45
C MET A 408 20.20 -15.17 -9.51
N PHE A 409 20.71 -15.69 -10.63
CA PHE A 409 21.02 -17.11 -10.72
C PHE A 409 22.15 -17.52 -9.75
N GLU A 410 23.22 -16.72 -9.67
CA GLU A 410 24.32 -16.99 -8.74
C GLU A 410 23.84 -16.96 -7.27
N ARG A 411 23.10 -15.90 -6.88
CA ARG A 411 22.57 -15.75 -5.51
C ARG A 411 21.74 -16.93 -5.03
N TYR A 412 20.96 -17.53 -5.92
CA TYR A 412 20.05 -18.61 -5.57
C TYR A 412 20.51 -20.00 -6.03
N GLY A 413 21.76 -20.11 -6.49
CA GLY A 413 22.38 -21.38 -6.87
C GLY A 413 21.83 -21.99 -8.16
N TYR A 414 21.24 -21.20 -9.05
CA TYR A 414 20.82 -21.65 -10.38
C TYR A 414 22.01 -21.76 -11.32
N PRO A 415 22.01 -22.73 -12.26
CA PRO A 415 23.10 -22.86 -13.22
C PRO A 415 23.13 -21.66 -14.19
N THR A 416 24.31 -21.29 -14.65
CA THR A 416 24.50 -20.15 -15.55
C THR A 416 23.78 -20.31 -16.89
N ASP A 417 23.52 -21.54 -17.31
CA ASP A 417 22.78 -21.90 -18.53
C ASP A 417 21.27 -22.12 -18.29
N PHE A 418 20.75 -21.70 -17.13
CA PHE A 418 19.34 -21.91 -16.78
C PHE A 418 18.39 -21.32 -17.83
N LEU A 419 18.69 -20.12 -18.34
CA LEU A 419 17.86 -19.47 -19.36
C LEU A 419 17.81 -20.27 -20.65
N GLN A 420 18.97 -20.75 -21.12
CA GLN A 420 19.09 -21.52 -22.36
C GLN A 420 18.33 -22.87 -22.21
N LYS A 421 18.48 -23.54 -21.09
CA LYS A 421 17.74 -24.77 -20.77
C LYS A 421 16.23 -24.52 -20.74
N TYR A 422 15.80 -23.44 -20.12
CA TYR A 422 14.38 -23.06 -20.10
C TYR A 422 13.84 -22.80 -21.51
N GLN A 423 14.59 -22.06 -22.36
CA GLN A 423 14.18 -21.84 -23.75
C GLN A 423 14.04 -23.15 -24.54
N GLU A 424 14.99 -24.08 -24.35
CA GLU A 424 14.96 -25.36 -25.00
C GLU A 424 13.76 -26.21 -24.51
N GLN A 425 13.52 -26.25 -23.21
CA GLN A 425 12.35 -26.92 -22.62
C GLN A 425 11.04 -26.36 -23.18
N VAL A 426 10.88 -25.03 -23.24
CA VAL A 426 9.69 -24.39 -23.83
C VAL A 426 9.55 -24.73 -25.30
N ARG A 427 10.63 -24.68 -26.09
CA ARG A 427 10.61 -24.99 -27.54
C ARG A 427 10.14 -26.42 -27.81
N ASN A 428 10.61 -27.37 -27.02
CA ASN A 428 10.34 -28.80 -27.19
C ASN A 428 9.11 -29.29 -26.41
N MET A 429 8.44 -28.41 -25.66
CA MET A 429 7.29 -28.76 -24.83
C MET A 429 6.17 -29.39 -25.63
N THR A 430 5.61 -30.47 -25.12
CA THR A 430 4.46 -31.19 -25.67
C THR A 430 3.19 -30.92 -24.87
N ALA A 431 2.02 -31.17 -25.46
CA ALA A 431 0.74 -31.00 -24.78
C ALA A 431 0.61 -31.92 -23.54
N ASP A 432 1.15 -33.12 -23.61
CA ASP A 432 1.13 -34.07 -22.49
C ASP A 432 2.03 -33.61 -21.33
N GLU A 433 3.18 -33.00 -21.62
CA GLU A 433 4.05 -32.44 -20.61
C GLU A 433 3.43 -31.24 -19.91
N VAL A 434 2.73 -30.35 -20.67
CA VAL A 434 1.96 -29.26 -20.08
C VAL A 434 0.87 -29.81 -19.14
N LEU A 435 0.09 -30.79 -19.62
CA LEU A 435 -0.97 -31.42 -18.82
C LEU A 435 -0.38 -32.02 -17.53
N LYS A 436 0.71 -32.77 -17.64
CA LYS A 436 1.39 -33.39 -16.49
C LYS A 436 1.89 -32.34 -15.50
N ALA A 437 2.46 -31.25 -15.98
CA ALA A 437 2.95 -30.18 -15.11
C ALA A 437 1.78 -29.47 -14.39
N CYS A 438 0.70 -29.15 -15.10
CA CYS A 438 -0.50 -28.56 -14.52
C CYS A 438 -1.13 -29.49 -13.47
N GLN A 439 -1.24 -30.81 -13.73
CA GLN A 439 -1.75 -31.81 -12.78
C GLN A 439 -0.88 -31.91 -11.52
N ALA A 440 0.43 -31.84 -11.68
CA ALA A 440 1.35 -31.93 -10.54
C ALA A 440 1.25 -30.70 -9.62
N VAL A 441 1.09 -29.52 -10.19
CA VAL A 441 1.23 -28.25 -9.47
C VAL A 441 -0.11 -27.60 -9.12
N TRP A 442 -1.06 -27.55 -10.05
CA TRP A 442 -2.33 -26.86 -9.81
C TRP A 442 -3.33 -27.76 -9.09
N LYS A 443 -3.90 -27.20 -8.02
CA LYS A 443 -4.83 -27.91 -7.13
C LYS A 443 -6.13 -27.12 -6.99
N PRO A 444 -7.01 -27.09 -8.02
CA PRO A 444 -8.23 -26.26 -8.01
C PRO A 444 -9.12 -26.52 -6.80
N ASP A 445 -9.16 -27.74 -6.27
CA ASP A 445 -9.94 -28.07 -5.09
C ASP A 445 -9.29 -27.65 -3.76
N GLN A 446 -8.05 -27.13 -3.80
CA GLN A 446 -7.31 -26.61 -2.63
C GLN A 446 -7.07 -25.09 -2.73
N MET A 447 -7.60 -24.42 -3.75
CA MET A 447 -7.42 -23.00 -3.90
C MET A 447 -8.21 -22.23 -2.85
N THR A 448 -7.53 -21.35 -2.14
CA THR A 448 -8.16 -20.31 -1.35
C THR A 448 -8.82 -19.30 -2.28
N ILE A 449 -10.03 -18.89 -1.96
CA ILE A 449 -10.78 -17.86 -2.69
C ILE A 449 -10.84 -16.62 -1.80
N LEU A 450 -10.52 -15.48 -2.37
CA LEU A 450 -10.70 -14.18 -1.75
C LEU A 450 -11.54 -13.30 -2.67
N ALA A 451 -12.63 -12.76 -2.15
CA ALA A 451 -13.53 -11.88 -2.85
C ALA A 451 -13.70 -10.55 -2.11
N VAL A 452 -13.58 -9.44 -2.84
CA VAL A 452 -13.73 -8.06 -2.32
C VAL A 452 -14.80 -7.36 -3.12
N GLY A 453 -15.86 -6.88 -2.46
CA GLY A 453 -16.97 -6.19 -3.12
C GLY A 453 -18.16 -6.01 -2.19
N ASP A 454 -19.25 -5.40 -2.68
CA ASP A 454 -20.52 -5.26 -1.95
C ASP A 454 -21.23 -6.62 -1.91
N TYR A 455 -21.10 -7.31 -0.77
CA TYR A 455 -21.57 -8.68 -0.59
C TYR A 455 -23.08 -8.83 -0.75
N LYS A 456 -23.85 -7.78 -0.39
CA LYS A 456 -25.33 -7.82 -0.50
C LYS A 456 -25.84 -7.89 -1.95
N ASP A 457 -25.02 -7.44 -2.93
CA ASP A 457 -25.39 -7.37 -4.33
C ASP A 457 -24.90 -8.58 -5.13
N TRP A 458 -24.32 -9.61 -4.49
CA TRP A 458 -23.78 -10.78 -5.17
C TRP A 458 -24.87 -11.78 -5.56
N ASP A 459 -24.58 -12.55 -6.62
CA ASP A 459 -25.46 -13.61 -7.16
C ASP A 459 -25.42 -14.93 -6.37
N GLY A 460 -24.66 -15.01 -5.26
CA GLY A 460 -24.56 -16.13 -4.34
C GLY A 460 -23.71 -15.83 -3.13
N ASP A 461 -23.71 -16.74 -2.15
CA ASP A 461 -23.02 -16.58 -0.87
C ASP A 461 -21.63 -17.25 -0.82
N PHE A 462 -21.15 -17.77 -1.94
CA PHE A 462 -19.87 -18.48 -2.07
C PHE A 462 -19.72 -19.75 -1.21
N SER A 463 -20.74 -20.15 -0.45
CA SER A 463 -20.71 -21.34 0.41
C SER A 463 -20.46 -22.66 -0.34
N GLU A 464 -20.80 -22.72 -1.63
CA GLU A 464 -20.53 -23.87 -2.47
C GLU A 464 -19.03 -24.13 -2.71
N PHE A 465 -18.19 -23.08 -2.58
CA PHE A 465 -16.74 -23.21 -2.72
C PHE A 465 -16.04 -23.64 -1.42
N GLY A 466 -16.71 -23.60 -0.27
CA GLY A 466 -16.17 -23.99 1.02
C GLY A 466 -16.66 -23.12 2.18
N PRO A 467 -16.11 -23.33 3.38
CA PRO A 467 -16.44 -22.47 4.53
C PRO A 467 -16.09 -21.01 4.28
N VAL A 468 -17.07 -20.13 4.51
CA VAL A 468 -16.93 -18.69 4.30
C VAL A 468 -16.48 -17.99 5.57
N ASN A 469 -15.44 -17.17 5.47
CA ASN A 469 -14.93 -16.29 6.50
C ASN A 469 -15.10 -14.84 6.07
N MET A 470 -15.74 -14.03 6.90
CA MET A 470 -15.71 -12.56 6.71
C MET A 470 -14.38 -12.04 7.23
N VAL A 471 -13.66 -11.29 6.39
CA VAL A 471 -12.35 -10.72 6.72
C VAL A 471 -12.52 -9.25 7.08
N ASP A 472 -12.17 -8.92 8.30
CA ASP A 472 -12.07 -7.53 8.73
C ASP A 472 -10.73 -6.93 8.24
N ILE A 473 -10.83 -5.88 7.43
CA ILE A 473 -9.69 -5.12 6.91
C ILE A 473 -9.50 -3.77 7.61
N THR A 474 -10.22 -3.53 8.70
CA THR A 474 -10.04 -2.32 9.51
C THR A 474 -8.57 -2.13 9.84
N ILE A 475 -8.08 -0.93 9.62
CA ILE A 475 -6.69 -0.59 9.94
C ILE A 475 -6.63 -0.30 11.44
N PRO A 476 -5.89 -1.12 12.23
CA PRO A 476 -5.80 -0.90 13.66
C PRO A 476 -5.11 0.43 13.96
N GLU A 477 -5.72 1.26 14.76
CA GLU A 477 -5.05 2.43 15.32
C GLU A 477 -4.07 2.01 16.44
N PRO A 478 -3.00 2.78 16.66
CA PRO A 478 -2.12 2.53 17.80
C PRO A 478 -2.94 2.61 19.09
N ALA A 479 -3.00 1.51 19.84
CA ALA A 479 -3.70 1.51 21.10
C ALA A 479 -2.98 2.45 22.10
N LEU A 480 -3.73 3.39 22.65
CA LEU A 480 -3.25 4.15 23.81
C LEU A 480 -3.25 3.20 25.02
N GLU A 481 -2.11 2.99 25.65
CA GLU A 481 -2.04 2.18 26.87
C GLU A 481 -2.63 2.97 28.05
N ILE A 482 -3.91 2.78 28.29
CA ILE A 482 -4.59 3.30 29.48
C ILE A 482 -4.66 2.17 30.51
N PRO A 483 -4.21 2.42 31.76
CA PRO A 483 -4.34 1.43 32.83
C PRO A 483 -5.82 1.04 33.07
N ASP A 484 -6.05 -0.18 33.54
CA ASP A 484 -7.38 -0.61 33.92
C ASP A 484 -8.02 0.34 34.95
N ALA A 485 -9.27 0.67 34.73
CA ALA A 485 -10.00 1.56 35.62
C ALA A 485 -10.23 0.90 37.00
N THR A 486 -9.82 1.57 38.05
CA THR A 486 -10.13 1.17 39.44
C THR A 486 -11.21 2.07 40.04
N PRO A 487 -11.94 1.63 41.09
CA PRO A 487 -12.89 2.51 41.79
C PRO A 487 -12.26 3.81 42.28
N GLU A 488 -11.00 3.77 42.72
CA GLU A 488 -10.25 4.93 43.20
C GLU A 488 -9.90 5.88 42.02
N SER A 489 -9.41 5.36 40.90
CA SER A 489 -9.09 6.18 39.74
C SER A 489 -10.33 6.84 39.13
N LEU A 490 -11.46 6.16 39.13
CA LEU A 490 -12.73 6.71 38.67
C LEU A 490 -13.27 7.80 39.62
N ALA A 491 -13.23 7.57 40.93
CA ALA A 491 -13.65 8.56 41.91
C ALA A 491 -12.78 9.82 41.82
N ARG A 492 -11.47 9.65 41.74
CA ARG A 492 -10.51 10.76 41.60
C ARG A 492 -10.67 11.50 40.26
N GLY A 493 -10.88 10.79 39.15
CA GLY A 493 -11.10 11.39 37.83
C GLY A 493 -12.36 12.26 37.82
N LYS A 494 -13.47 11.78 38.44
CA LYS A 494 -14.69 12.56 38.59
C LYS A 494 -14.45 13.83 39.43
N GLU A 495 -13.77 13.71 40.57
CA GLU A 495 -13.46 14.86 41.47
C GLU A 495 -12.64 15.92 40.68
N LEU A 496 -11.63 15.51 39.92
CA LEU A 496 -10.79 16.40 39.12
C LEU A 496 -11.58 17.14 38.01
N MET A 497 -12.46 16.44 37.31
CA MET A 497 -13.31 17.06 36.29
C MET A 497 -14.38 17.97 36.87
N GLU A 498 -14.93 17.67 38.07
CA GLU A 498 -15.78 18.60 38.80
C GLU A 498 -15.04 19.85 39.23
N ALA A 499 -13.80 19.72 39.72
CA ALA A 499 -12.96 20.84 40.07
C ALA A 499 -12.57 21.69 38.84
N ALA A 500 -12.29 21.07 37.71
CA ALA A 500 -12.06 21.76 36.44
C ALA A 500 -13.27 22.56 35.96
N ARG A 501 -14.48 21.98 36.09
CA ARG A 501 -15.73 22.67 35.78
C ARG A 501 -15.95 23.87 36.71
N GLU A 502 -15.64 23.75 38.01
CA GLU A 502 -15.69 24.87 38.93
C GLU A 502 -14.69 25.96 38.57
N ALA A 503 -13.46 25.60 38.20
CA ALA A 503 -12.43 26.56 37.70
C ALA A 503 -12.85 27.27 36.41
N ALA A 504 -13.65 26.59 35.56
CA ALA A 504 -14.16 27.13 34.30
C ALA A 504 -15.39 28.04 34.45
N GLY A 505 -15.99 28.15 35.68
CA GLY A 505 -17.13 29.05 35.93
C GLY A 505 -18.20 28.47 36.83
N GLY A 506 -18.15 27.19 37.12
CA GLY A 506 -19.00 26.49 38.10
C GLY A 506 -20.17 25.72 37.50
N THR A 507 -20.60 24.73 38.24
CA THR A 507 -21.64 23.77 37.88
C THR A 507 -22.93 24.46 37.43
N SER A 508 -23.41 25.49 38.16
CA SER A 508 -24.67 26.16 37.85
C SER A 508 -24.69 26.87 36.50
N LEU A 509 -23.54 27.43 36.07
CA LEU A 509 -23.42 28.10 34.76
C LEU A 509 -23.52 27.06 33.62
N PHE A 510 -22.77 25.97 33.72
CA PHE A 510 -22.79 24.95 32.65
C PHE A 510 -24.13 24.20 32.57
N THR A 511 -24.73 23.79 33.72
CA THR A 511 -26.04 23.11 33.71
C THR A 511 -27.15 24.02 33.25
N GLY A 512 -27.07 25.34 33.54
CA GLY A 512 -28.03 26.36 33.12
C GLY A 512 -27.86 26.82 31.67
N LEU A 513 -26.79 26.42 30.98
CA LEU A 513 -26.51 26.83 29.61
C LEU A 513 -27.48 26.14 28.63
N LYS A 514 -28.30 26.93 27.92
CA LYS A 514 -29.26 26.45 26.91
C LYS A 514 -28.71 26.52 25.50
N SER A 515 -27.85 27.50 25.24
CA SER A 515 -27.21 27.73 23.95
C SER A 515 -25.90 28.50 24.13
N TYR A 516 -25.01 28.41 23.16
CA TYR A 516 -23.86 29.30 23.09
C TYR A 516 -23.53 29.65 21.64
N PHE A 517 -22.84 30.75 21.47
CA PHE A 517 -22.18 31.17 20.23
C PHE A 517 -20.70 31.28 20.49
N ASN A 518 -19.89 30.74 19.60
CA ASN A 518 -18.44 30.84 19.61
C ASN A 518 -17.93 31.27 18.24
N LYS A 519 -17.09 32.31 18.19
CA LYS A 519 -16.37 32.72 17.00
C LYS A 519 -14.88 32.60 17.25
N SER A 520 -14.21 31.82 16.43
CA SER A 520 -12.79 31.59 16.51
C SER A 520 -12.11 31.71 15.16
N GLN A 521 -10.80 31.90 15.21
CA GLN A 521 -9.93 32.00 14.04
C GLN A 521 -8.81 30.99 14.20
N LEU A 522 -8.61 30.11 13.21
CA LEU A 522 -7.46 29.22 13.10
C LEU A 522 -6.49 29.80 12.09
N ALA A 523 -5.28 30.12 12.52
CA ALA A 523 -4.16 30.49 11.66
C ALA A 523 -3.21 29.29 11.55
N ALA A 524 -2.94 28.83 10.32
CA ALA A 524 -2.11 27.65 10.05
C ALA A 524 -1.26 27.89 8.78
N THR A 525 -0.08 27.29 8.74
CA THR A 525 0.77 27.27 7.53
C THR A 525 0.58 25.90 6.84
N ILE A 526 -0.05 25.89 5.67
CA ILE A 526 -0.33 24.68 4.91
C ILE A 526 0.44 24.73 3.59
N GLN A 527 1.33 23.78 3.37
CA GLN A 527 2.20 23.73 2.17
C GLN A 527 2.98 25.03 1.95
N GLY A 528 3.49 25.62 3.03
CA GLY A 528 4.25 26.87 3.00
C GLY A 528 3.42 28.15 2.78
N MET A 529 2.09 28.05 2.77
CA MET A 529 1.18 29.19 2.66
C MET A 529 0.47 29.45 4.00
N ASP A 530 0.54 30.68 4.48
CA ASP A 530 -0.20 31.10 5.67
C ASP A 530 -1.69 31.22 5.34
N MET A 531 -2.50 30.46 6.02
CA MET A 531 -3.95 30.43 5.84
C MET A 531 -4.66 30.78 7.13
N THR A 532 -5.80 31.45 6.98
CA THR A 532 -6.66 31.78 8.10
C THR A 532 -8.07 31.30 7.84
N PHE A 533 -8.61 30.58 8.82
CA PHE A 533 -9.96 30.01 8.81
C PHE A 533 -10.77 30.70 9.89
N THR A 534 -11.95 31.22 9.55
CA THR A 534 -12.89 31.76 10.57
C THR A 534 -14.00 30.75 10.80
N ILE A 535 -14.21 30.38 12.05
CA ILE A 535 -15.21 29.40 12.46
C ILE A 535 -16.22 30.10 13.38
N GLU A 536 -17.50 30.06 13.01
CA GLU A 536 -18.61 30.55 13.80
C GLU A 536 -19.51 29.34 14.15
N LYS A 537 -19.58 28.96 15.44
CA LYS A 537 -20.37 27.83 15.92
C LYS A 537 -21.50 28.33 16.81
N THR A 538 -22.73 27.94 16.49
CA THR A 538 -23.93 28.18 17.31
C THR A 538 -24.49 26.83 17.77
N VAL A 539 -24.57 26.64 19.05
CA VAL A 539 -25.13 25.42 19.64
C VAL A 539 -26.40 25.75 20.43
N VAL A 540 -27.43 24.90 20.27
CA VAL A 540 -28.64 24.92 21.07
C VAL A 540 -28.85 23.50 21.62
N PHE A 541 -28.65 23.35 22.89
CA PHE A 541 -28.80 22.05 23.55
C PHE A 541 -30.26 21.60 23.58
N PRO A 542 -30.55 20.29 23.47
CA PRO A 542 -29.58 19.20 23.54
C PRO A 542 -29.05 18.73 22.18
N ASP A 543 -29.58 19.19 21.03
CA ASP A 543 -29.51 18.45 19.76
C ASP A 543 -29.31 19.32 18.51
N LYS A 544 -28.91 20.58 18.65
CA LYS A 544 -28.74 21.46 17.50
C LYS A 544 -27.36 22.13 17.49
N ALA A 545 -26.68 22.03 16.36
CA ALA A 545 -25.43 22.74 16.11
C ALA A 545 -25.42 23.32 14.69
N TYR A 546 -24.97 24.55 14.54
CA TYR A 546 -24.70 25.21 13.26
C TYR A 546 -23.27 25.69 13.28
N THR A 547 -22.46 25.22 12.34
CA THR A 547 -21.06 25.62 12.17
C THR A 547 -20.90 26.26 10.80
N LEU A 548 -20.42 27.50 10.76
CA LEU A 548 -20.03 28.23 9.55
C LEU A 548 -18.51 28.36 9.53
N GLN A 549 -17.85 27.80 8.52
CA GLN A 549 -16.43 27.88 8.33
C GLN A 549 -16.13 28.66 7.04
N LYS A 550 -15.41 29.78 7.17
CA LYS A 550 -14.90 30.57 6.06
C LYS A 550 -13.43 30.22 5.84
N THR A 551 -13.12 29.76 4.66
CA THR A 551 -11.77 29.35 4.23
C THR A 551 -11.33 30.17 3.03
N PRO A 552 -10.04 30.19 2.66
CA PRO A 552 -9.57 30.80 1.40
C PRO A 552 -10.20 30.17 0.15
N PHE A 553 -10.74 28.94 0.26
CA PHE A 553 -11.34 28.19 -0.85
C PHE A 553 -12.86 28.29 -0.93
N GLY A 554 -13.48 28.99 0.00
CA GLY A 554 -14.93 29.16 0.06
C GLY A 554 -15.52 29.01 1.46
N THR A 555 -16.84 29.09 1.52
CA THR A 555 -17.60 28.96 2.77
C THR A 555 -18.21 27.57 2.85
N MET A 556 -18.10 26.94 4.01
CA MET A 556 -18.71 25.65 4.32
C MET A 556 -19.65 25.83 5.51
N THR A 557 -20.78 25.13 5.49
CA THR A 557 -21.68 25.05 6.63
C THR A 557 -21.98 23.60 6.98
N SER A 558 -22.06 23.32 8.27
CA SER A 558 -22.54 22.03 8.79
C SER A 558 -23.65 22.31 9.79
N VAL A 559 -24.76 21.59 9.66
CA VAL A 559 -25.94 21.75 10.51
C VAL A 559 -26.38 20.40 11.06
N LEU A 560 -26.58 20.36 12.38
CA LEU A 560 -27.26 19.30 13.08
C LEU A 560 -28.60 19.87 13.63
N ALA A 561 -29.70 19.24 13.34
CA ALA A 561 -31.02 19.68 13.75
C ALA A 561 -31.90 18.51 14.22
N GLY A 562 -31.63 18.00 15.45
CA GLY A 562 -32.29 16.83 16.01
C GLY A 562 -31.87 15.53 15.30
N ASP A 563 -32.80 14.94 14.55
CA ASP A 563 -32.56 13.68 13.83
C ASP A 563 -32.06 13.89 12.36
N GLU A 564 -31.91 15.12 11.94
CA GLU A 564 -31.44 15.49 10.60
C GLU A 564 -30.12 16.25 10.68
N GLY A 565 -29.30 16.08 9.65
CA GLY A 565 -28.08 16.86 9.48
C GLY A 565 -27.73 17.05 8.00
N TRP A 566 -27.05 18.15 7.68
CA TRP A 566 -26.57 18.42 6.34
C TRP A 566 -25.33 19.31 6.36
N ALA A 567 -24.53 19.20 5.30
CA ALA A 567 -23.39 20.07 5.05
C ALA A 567 -23.53 20.72 3.68
N THR A 568 -23.06 21.95 3.55
CA THR A 568 -22.98 22.66 2.28
C THR A 568 -21.58 23.23 2.08
N GLY A 569 -21.09 23.27 0.85
CA GLY A 569 -19.74 23.76 0.59
C GLY A 569 -19.43 23.89 -0.90
N PRO A 570 -18.20 24.31 -1.26
CA PRO A 570 -17.79 24.46 -2.66
C PRO A 570 -17.89 23.17 -3.49
N MET A 571 -17.84 22.00 -2.86
CA MET A 571 -17.97 20.70 -3.53
C MET A 571 -19.42 20.18 -3.62
N GLY A 572 -20.40 20.98 -3.17
CA GLY A 572 -21.82 20.62 -3.20
C GLY A 572 -22.45 20.51 -1.82
N ASN A 573 -23.70 20.00 -1.80
CA ASN A 573 -24.47 19.77 -0.59
C ASN A 573 -24.52 18.27 -0.32
N LYS A 574 -24.41 17.87 0.95
CA LYS A 574 -24.47 16.49 1.41
C LYS A 574 -25.41 16.38 2.61
N ASP A 575 -26.30 15.40 2.60
CA ASP A 575 -27.04 15.01 3.79
C ASP A 575 -26.15 14.16 4.69
N LEU A 576 -26.22 14.38 5.98
CA LEU A 576 -25.53 13.56 6.98
C LEU A 576 -26.44 12.40 7.36
N GLU A 577 -25.99 11.18 7.11
CA GLU A 577 -26.74 9.95 7.39
C GLU A 577 -25.84 8.95 8.13
N GLY A 578 -26.45 7.97 8.80
CA GLY A 578 -25.72 6.89 9.46
C GLY A 578 -24.60 7.36 10.38
N LYS A 579 -23.37 6.96 10.10
CA LYS A 579 -22.18 7.29 10.88
C LYS A 579 -21.87 8.80 10.88
N ASP A 580 -22.06 9.51 9.76
CA ASP A 580 -21.78 10.96 9.68
C ASP A 580 -22.72 11.76 10.58
N LEU A 581 -24.00 11.40 10.64
CA LEU A 581 -24.97 12.04 11.52
C LEU A 581 -24.68 11.73 12.99
N GLN A 582 -24.29 10.50 13.30
CA GLN A 582 -23.89 10.13 14.65
C GLN A 582 -22.64 10.89 15.09
N ALA A 583 -21.62 10.98 14.24
CA ALA A 583 -20.40 11.76 14.52
C ALA A 583 -20.70 13.24 14.83
N ALA A 584 -21.63 13.87 14.10
CA ALA A 584 -22.04 15.25 14.36
C ALA A 584 -22.73 15.41 15.73
N ARG A 585 -23.48 14.39 16.18
CA ARG A 585 -24.10 14.36 17.53
C ARG A 585 -23.04 14.17 18.61
N ASP A 586 -22.08 13.28 18.38
CA ASP A 586 -21.02 13.00 19.33
C ASP A 586 -20.09 14.22 19.47
N GLU A 587 -19.77 14.92 18.38
CA GLU A 587 -19.02 16.19 18.41
C GLU A 587 -19.68 17.25 19.29
N LEU A 588 -21.02 17.38 19.22
CA LEU A 588 -21.75 18.35 20.03
C LEU A 588 -21.62 18.04 21.54
N MET A 589 -21.55 16.77 21.90
CA MET A 589 -21.42 16.33 23.30
C MET A 589 -19.96 16.34 23.77
N ASN A 590 -19.02 16.04 22.89
CA ASN A 590 -17.60 15.87 23.19
C ASN A 590 -16.79 17.18 23.16
N ASP A 591 -17.39 18.32 22.75
CA ASP A 591 -16.68 19.59 22.93
C ASP A 591 -16.58 19.96 24.44
N THR A 592 -15.59 20.76 24.81
CA THR A 592 -15.29 21.10 26.20
C THR A 592 -16.53 21.64 26.95
N VAL A 593 -17.39 22.41 26.29
CA VAL A 593 -18.61 22.94 26.85
C VAL A 593 -19.64 21.85 27.06
N GLY A 594 -19.78 20.94 26.11
CA GLY A 594 -20.68 19.76 26.18
C GLY A 594 -20.28 18.81 27.30
N VAL A 595 -18.96 18.50 27.40
CA VAL A 595 -18.43 17.66 28.50
C VAL A 595 -18.71 18.27 29.85
N PHE A 596 -18.42 19.53 30.10
CA PHE A 596 -18.68 20.19 31.38
C PHE A 596 -20.15 20.34 31.66
N LYS A 597 -21.01 20.53 30.66
CA LYS A 597 -22.45 20.59 30.83
C LYS A 597 -23.06 19.23 31.25
N HIS A 598 -22.61 18.15 30.63
CA HIS A 598 -23.15 16.80 30.76
C HIS A 598 -22.17 15.83 31.41
N LEU A 599 -21.38 16.30 32.37
CA LEU A 599 -20.30 15.54 33.00
C LEU A 599 -20.75 14.20 33.61
N ASP A 600 -21.99 14.10 33.97
CA ASP A 600 -22.63 12.87 34.49
C ASP A 600 -22.80 11.76 33.44
N ARG A 601 -22.66 12.08 32.15
CA ARG A 601 -22.74 11.10 31.06
C ARG A 601 -21.38 10.50 30.69
N PHE A 602 -20.30 11.01 31.28
CA PHE A 602 -18.94 10.60 30.96
C PHE A 602 -18.36 9.77 32.10
N GLN A 603 -17.57 8.77 31.72
CA GLN A 603 -16.68 8.08 32.65
C GLN A 603 -15.35 8.83 32.68
N CYS A 604 -14.90 9.22 33.86
CA CYS A 604 -13.70 9.98 34.07
C CYS A 604 -12.75 9.16 34.94
N GLN A 605 -11.57 8.82 34.40
CA GLN A 605 -10.53 8.05 35.08
C GLN A 605 -9.28 8.92 35.25
N ALA A 606 -8.86 9.14 36.50
CA ALA A 606 -7.58 9.81 36.75
C ALA A 606 -6.41 8.93 36.31
N LEU A 607 -5.46 9.54 35.62
CA LEU A 607 -4.17 8.93 35.25
C LEU A 607 -3.06 9.48 36.14
N GLU A 608 -1.85 8.89 36.01
CA GLU A 608 -0.68 9.37 36.73
C GLU A 608 -0.33 10.81 36.31
N PRO A 609 0.09 11.65 37.27
CA PRO A 609 0.48 13.04 36.99
C PRO A 609 1.58 13.15 35.93
N ALA A 610 1.42 14.10 35.01
CA ALA A 610 2.34 14.34 33.91
C ALA A 610 2.66 15.82 33.74
N LYS A 611 3.80 16.14 33.12
CA LYS A 611 4.13 17.53 32.79
C LYS A 611 3.76 17.84 31.35
N VAL A 612 3.05 18.95 31.13
CA VAL A 612 2.73 19.52 29.82
C VAL A 612 3.33 20.93 29.77
N ASP A 613 4.21 21.19 28.82
CA ASP A 613 4.89 22.47 28.66
C ASP A 613 5.54 22.98 29.96
N GLY A 614 6.08 22.07 30.81
CA GLY A 614 6.67 22.38 32.10
C GLY A 614 5.69 22.50 33.27
N VAL A 615 4.40 22.53 33.03
CA VAL A 615 3.32 22.60 34.04
C VAL A 615 2.97 21.18 34.53
N LEU A 616 2.93 20.95 35.83
CA LEU A 616 2.47 19.71 36.42
C LEU A 616 0.95 19.63 36.25
N CYS A 617 0.48 18.55 35.65
CA CYS A 617 -0.96 18.29 35.37
C CYS A 617 -1.42 16.99 35.99
N ASN A 618 -2.71 16.95 36.32
CA ASN A 618 -3.47 15.75 36.63
C ASN A 618 -4.27 15.35 35.36
N PRO A 619 -3.81 14.34 34.59
CA PRO A 619 -4.55 13.91 33.43
C PRO A 619 -5.79 13.11 33.81
N VAL A 620 -6.89 13.33 33.10
CA VAL A 620 -8.14 12.58 33.24
C VAL A 620 -8.55 12.01 31.89
N TYR A 621 -8.63 10.70 31.78
CA TYR A 621 -9.15 9.97 30.63
C TYR A 621 -10.69 9.97 30.68
N VAL A 622 -11.30 10.52 29.64
CA VAL A 622 -12.77 10.76 29.57
C VAL A 622 -13.36 10.00 28.39
N THR A 623 -14.34 9.15 28.69
CA THR A 623 -15.07 8.35 27.69
C THR A 623 -16.56 8.37 27.98
N GLY A 624 -17.39 7.87 27.07
CA GLY A 624 -18.82 7.61 27.33
C GLY A 624 -19.80 8.20 26.33
N VAL A 625 -19.34 8.97 25.33
CA VAL A 625 -20.19 9.43 24.21
C VAL A 625 -19.44 9.12 22.91
N GLY A 626 -20.00 8.20 22.10
CA GLY A 626 -19.32 7.66 20.92
C GLY A 626 -18.21 6.68 21.27
N ASP A 627 -17.40 6.34 20.27
CA ASP A 627 -16.25 5.43 20.39
C ASP A 627 -14.94 6.17 20.72
N ASP A 628 -14.94 7.50 20.72
CA ASP A 628 -13.78 8.34 20.95
C ASP A 628 -13.50 8.56 22.44
N TYR A 629 -12.27 8.89 22.74
CA TYR A 629 -11.81 9.31 24.05
C TYR A 629 -11.16 10.70 24.01
N GLN A 630 -11.10 11.34 25.18
CA GLN A 630 -10.31 12.55 25.39
C GLN A 630 -9.51 12.44 26.70
N ILE A 631 -8.30 13.00 26.72
CA ILE A 631 -7.52 13.17 27.94
C ILE A 631 -7.44 14.66 28.23
N PHE A 632 -8.04 15.05 29.36
CA PHE A 632 -7.98 16.41 29.87
C PHE A 632 -6.79 16.52 30.80
N PHE A 633 -5.82 17.35 30.47
CA PHE A 633 -4.69 17.66 31.33
C PHE A 633 -5.01 18.91 32.16
N LEU A 634 -5.25 18.71 33.43
CA LEU A 634 -5.66 19.77 34.37
C LEU A 634 -4.47 20.22 35.20
N ASN A 635 -4.22 21.53 35.30
CA ASN A 635 -3.17 22.09 36.14
C ASN A 635 -3.34 21.59 37.57
N ALA A 636 -2.25 21.07 38.16
CA ALA A 636 -2.31 20.47 39.50
C ALA A 636 -2.60 21.49 40.63
N ASP A 637 -2.31 22.79 40.39
CA ASP A 637 -2.47 23.84 41.40
C ASP A 637 -3.88 24.47 41.40
N ASP A 638 -4.47 24.69 40.20
CA ASP A 638 -5.71 25.45 40.06
C ASP A 638 -6.84 24.74 39.28
N ASN A 639 -6.59 23.51 38.84
CA ASN A 639 -7.49 22.65 38.03
C ASN A 639 -7.94 23.23 36.68
N ARG A 640 -7.30 24.30 36.19
CA ARG A 640 -7.60 24.81 34.85
C ARG A 640 -7.12 23.84 33.77
N LEU A 641 -7.82 23.82 32.65
CA LEU A 641 -7.49 22.99 31.50
C LEU A 641 -6.19 23.49 30.85
N VAL A 642 -5.13 22.69 30.80
CA VAL A 642 -3.86 23.01 30.16
C VAL A 642 -3.81 22.47 28.72
N MET A 643 -4.31 21.26 28.52
CA MET A 643 -4.30 20.60 27.21
C MET A 643 -5.43 19.58 27.11
N ILE A 644 -5.97 19.37 25.90
CA ILE A 644 -6.79 18.22 25.58
C ILE A 644 -6.06 17.39 24.53
N GLN A 645 -5.99 16.08 24.75
CA GLN A 645 -5.48 15.11 23.79
C GLN A 645 -6.64 14.21 23.35
N SER A 646 -6.75 13.94 22.04
CA SER A 646 -7.77 13.05 21.47
C SER A 646 -7.24 12.37 20.20
N PRO A 647 -7.83 11.26 19.76
CA PRO A 647 -7.60 10.76 18.42
C PRO A 647 -8.10 11.78 17.38
N GLY A 648 -7.47 11.81 16.23
CA GLY A 648 -7.83 12.70 15.13
C GLY A 648 -7.35 12.14 13.80
N GLN A 649 -7.62 12.88 12.73
CA GLN A 649 -7.07 12.57 11.41
C GLN A 649 -6.23 13.75 10.91
N SER A 650 -5.09 13.45 10.33
CA SER A 650 -4.26 14.46 9.69
C SER A 650 -5.03 15.12 8.54
N PRO A 651 -5.19 16.45 8.54
CA PRO A 651 -5.88 17.13 7.44
C PRO A 651 -5.08 17.08 6.13
N MET A 652 -3.81 16.69 6.17
CA MET A 652 -2.92 16.59 5.01
C MET A 652 -2.94 15.20 4.36
N THR A 653 -2.99 14.15 5.17
CA THR A 653 -2.82 12.76 4.72
C THR A 653 -4.04 11.88 4.94
N GLY A 654 -5.00 12.30 5.81
CA GLY A 654 -6.11 11.49 6.25
C GLY A 654 -5.72 10.35 7.21
N SER A 655 -4.42 10.23 7.57
CA SER A 655 -3.96 9.20 8.51
C SER A 655 -4.37 9.53 9.95
N PRO A 656 -4.62 8.51 10.80
CA PRO A 656 -4.80 8.71 12.23
C PRO A 656 -3.61 9.40 12.86
N VAL A 657 -3.89 10.36 13.73
CA VAL A 657 -2.90 11.16 14.47
C VAL A 657 -3.39 11.41 15.88
N THR A 658 -2.46 11.67 16.79
CA THR A 658 -2.81 12.22 18.10
C THR A 658 -2.96 13.74 18.00
N GLN A 659 -4.20 14.21 18.13
CA GLN A 659 -4.48 15.65 18.19
C GLN A 659 -4.30 16.16 19.61
N LYS A 660 -3.56 17.26 19.76
CA LYS A 660 -3.43 17.96 21.05
C LYS A 660 -3.78 19.42 20.88
N VAL A 661 -4.59 19.95 21.81
CA VAL A 661 -4.99 21.36 21.88
C VAL A 661 -4.46 21.92 23.18
N HIS A 662 -3.36 22.66 23.12
CA HIS A 662 -2.73 23.30 24.27
C HIS A 662 -3.36 24.67 24.51
N VAL A 663 -3.63 25.04 25.76
CA VAL A 663 -4.21 26.33 26.14
C VAL A 663 -3.12 27.28 26.61
N ASP A 664 -2.85 28.33 25.79
CA ASP A 664 -1.83 29.33 26.09
C ASP A 664 -2.41 30.55 26.83
N GLU A 665 -3.64 30.96 26.52
CA GLU A 665 -4.32 32.08 27.18
C GLU A 665 -5.79 31.76 27.48
N TYR A 666 -6.31 32.39 28.55
CA TYR A 666 -7.72 32.32 28.93
C TYR A 666 -8.42 33.68 28.77
N MET A 667 -9.71 33.65 28.58
CA MET A 667 -10.59 34.81 28.64
C MET A 667 -11.71 34.60 29.67
N GLN A 668 -12.17 35.70 30.24
CA GLN A 668 -13.34 35.72 31.12
C GLN A 668 -14.50 36.39 30.41
N THR A 669 -15.65 35.70 30.35
CA THR A 669 -16.84 36.21 29.69
C THR A 669 -18.09 35.62 30.33
N GLY A 670 -19.05 36.47 30.79
CA GLY A 670 -20.33 36.02 31.35
C GLY A 670 -20.22 35.09 32.56
N GLY A 671 -19.10 35.17 33.31
CA GLY A 671 -18.81 34.28 34.46
C GLY A 671 -18.04 33.01 34.09
N TYR A 672 -17.83 32.72 32.81
CA TYR A 672 -17.01 31.60 32.32
C TYR A 672 -15.55 31.98 32.18
N THR A 673 -14.66 31.07 32.54
CA THR A 673 -13.22 31.11 32.18
C THR A 673 -12.99 30.14 31.04
N MET A 674 -12.77 30.66 29.82
CA MET A 674 -12.67 29.86 28.60
C MET A 674 -11.28 29.99 27.98
N PRO A 675 -10.77 28.95 27.30
CA PRO A 675 -9.59 29.07 26.46
C PRO A 675 -9.75 30.21 25.44
N LYS A 676 -8.74 31.07 25.32
CA LYS A 676 -8.70 32.18 24.36
C LYS A 676 -7.72 31.93 23.22
N VAL A 677 -6.50 31.56 23.55
CA VAL A 677 -5.46 31.21 22.57
C VAL A 677 -5.04 29.78 22.82
N MET A 678 -5.06 28.98 21.76
CA MET A 678 -4.74 27.56 21.81
C MET A 678 -3.83 27.18 20.67
N ARG A 679 -2.83 26.34 20.91
CA ARG A 679 -2.03 25.70 19.88
C ARG A 679 -2.61 24.34 19.54
N LEU A 680 -2.84 24.10 18.27
CA LEU A 680 -3.27 22.81 17.73
C LEU A 680 -2.04 22.08 17.18
N THR A 681 -1.77 20.89 17.69
CA THR A 681 -0.71 20.01 17.18
C THR A 681 -1.28 18.67 16.73
N TYR A 682 -0.64 18.06 15.74
CA TYR A 682 -0.87 16.68 15.31
C TYR A 682 0.45 15.92 15.48
N ASP A 683 0.45 14.83 16.25
CA ASP A 683 1.64 14.05 16.60
C ASP A 683 2.80 14.96 17.11
N ASP A 684 2.47 15.91 17.97
CA ASP A 684 3.36 16.93 18.56
C ASP A 684 3.88 18.00 17.57
N GLU A 685 3.48 17.99 16.31
CA GLU A 685 3.81 19.07 15.36
C GLU A 685 2.76 20.17 15.38
N LEU A 686 3.22 21.41 15.47
CA LEU A 686 2.33 22.58 15.42
C LEU A 686 1.67 22.68 14.05
N PHE A 687 0.35 22.48 14.02
CA PHE A 687 -0.46 22.71 12.83
C PHE A 687 -0.93 24.17 12.73
N GLY A 688 -1.32 24.77 13.85
CA GLY A 688 -1.80 26.14 13.85
C GLY A 688 -2.21 26.66 15.23
N THR A 689 -2.63 27.92 15.25
CA THR A 689 -3.08 28.61 16.46
C THR A 689 -4.56 28.99 16.31
N ILE A 690 -5.35 28.58 17.28
CA ILE A 690 -6.78 28.90 17.41
C ILE A 690 -6.91 30.09 18.37
N THR A 691 -7.57 31.18 17.91
CA THR A 691 -7.88 32.32 18.76
C THR A 691 -9.39 32.49 18.83
N VAL A 692 -9.95 32.38 20.03
CA VAL A 692 -11.37 32.67 20.30
C VAL A 692 -11.55 34.16 20.35
N GLN A 693 -12.34 34.68 19.41
CA GLN A 693 -12.63 36.11 19.30
C GLN A 693 -13.85 36.50 20.12
N GLU A 694 -14.84 35.60 20.21
CA GLU A 694 -16.10 35.87 20.90
C GLU A 694 -16.71 34.58 21.45
N PHE A 695 -17.22 34.63 22.67
CA PHE A 695 -18.04 33.60 23.26
C PHE A 695 -19.24 34.26 23.95
N GLN A 696 -20.44 33.80 23.61
CA GLN A 696 -21.70 34.28 24.23
C GLN A 696 -22.47 33.08 24.78
N ALA A 697 -22.81 33.12 26.05
CA ALA A 697 -23.70 32.17 26.69
C ALA A 697 -25.16 32.63 26.57
N ASN A 698 -26.06 31.71 26.18
CA ASN A 698 -27.47 31.94 26.01
C ASN A 698 -27.82 33.14 25.10
N PRO A 699 -27.20 33.31 23.92
CA PRO A 699 -27.53 34.37 22.97
C PRO A 699 -28.96 34.21 22.43
N LYS A 700 -29.54 35.25 21.88
CA LYS A 700 -30.77 35.13 21.09
C LYS A 700 -30.43 34.43 19.75
N VAL A 701 -30.79 33.17 19.66
CA VAL A 701 -30.46 32.32 18.49
C VAL A 701 -31.53 32.50 17.42
N ASP A 702 -31.10 32.72 16.16
CA ASP A 702 -31.97 32.63 14.99
C ASP A 702 -32.22 31.14 14.65
N MET A 703 -33.41 30.69 14.93
CA MET A 703 -33.81 29.29 14.70
C MET A 703 -33.95 28.95 13.20
N SER A 704 -33.89 29.88 12.32
CA SER A 704 -33.87 29.64 10.87
C SER A 704 -32.57 28.99 10.42
N LEU A 705 -31.46 29.10 11.17
CA LEU A 705 -30.20 28.46 10.94
C LEU A 705 -30.30 26.92 10.90
N PHE A 706 -31.30 26.36 11.55
CA PHE A 706 -31.58 24.92 11.70
C PHE A 706 -32.71 24.45 10.78
N LYS A 707 -33.01 25.20 9.76
CA LYS A 707 -34.02 24.86 8.74
C LYS A 707 -33.34 24.83 7.36
N ARG A 708 -33.75 23.86 6.55
CA ARG A 708 -33.35 23.82 5.13
C ARG A 708 -33.94 24.97 4.33
#